data_3543a53c0f24f2b1b1e347211b812ffb
#
_entry.id   3543a53c0f24f2b1b1e347211b812ffb
#
_cell.length_a   1.000
_cell.length_b   1.000
_cell.length_c   1.000
_cell.angle_alpha   90.00
_cell.angle_beta   90.00
_cell.angle_gamma   90.00
#
_symmetry.space_group_name_H-M   'P 1'
#
loop_
_entity.id
_entity.type
_entity.pdbx_description
1 polymer ?
#
loop_
_entity_poly.entity_id
_entity_poly.type
_entity_poly.pdbx_seq_one_letter_code
_entity_poly.pdbx_strand_id
1 'polypeptide(L)'
;MQTLSYGSWPSPIDAALAAAHDGQPEFVGFVGDEAWWTEPRPTEGGRRALVRRKADGTEEWLLPAPWNVRSRVIEYGGHPWAGVMRPEGPLFVFVNFADQRLYHCEPGREPLPLTPLSPVGGGLRWVDPQIRVERGEVWCVMEEFTGDGPTDLRRAVVAVPLDGTAAYDRDAVRELSDGRHRFVTGPRLSPDGRQAAWLAWDHPRMPWDGTEVILADVTDDGTLSDPRPVAGGPEESVVQADWAADGTLLYVSDRSGWWNLHRLGTDGEAIALCPREEEFGGPLWKVGYRWFAPLETGLVAVVHGRGATALGILDPETGELVDTAGPWTEFGPTLAVHGSRVVGVGASPRSAHEVVELDASTGRARVIGAAHDDPVDPAYYPEPQIRAFTGPDGREIHAHIYPPHHPDHVARGDELPPYVVWVHGGPTGRSPLVLDLEIAYFTSRGIGVAEVNYGGSSGHGREYRNRLREQWGVVDVEDCAAVALALADEGTADRRRLAIRGGSAGGWTTAASLATTDVYACGTILYPVLDLSEWASGETHDFESQYLESLVGPIAEVPGRYLERSPSTHADGITAPFLLLQGLEDAVCPPVQCERFLAVLEEQDRHVPHAYIAFEGEGHGFRRAETMVRALESELSLYAQVFGLNPPGIPKLELSK
;
A
#
# COMPACT_ATOMS: atom_id res chain seq x y z
N MET A 1 15.67 -36.46 -4.65
CA MET A 1 14.34 -35.85 -4.84
C MET A 1 13.30 -36.93 -5.09
N GLN A 2 12.17 -36.84 -4.41
CA GLN A 2 11.05 -37.74 -4.63
C GLN A 2 10.14 -37.22 -5.72
N THR A 3 9.59 -38.11 -6.55
CA THR A 3 8.69 -37.75 -7.63
C THR A 3 7.24 -37.78 -7.14
N LEU A 4 6.60 -36.60 -7.08
CA LEU A 4 5.18 -36.41 -6.75
C LEU A 4 4.56 -35.44 -7.72
N SER A 5 3.29 -35.64 -8.07
CA SER A 5 2.56 -34.71 -8.94
C SER A 5 2.51 -33.30 -8.33
N TYR A 6 2.50 -32.31 -9.20
CA TYR A 6 2.28 -30.92 -8.79
C TYR A 6 1.01 -30.78 -7.96
N GLY A 7 1.06 -29.91 -6.93
CA GLY A 7 -0.04 -29.69 -6.01
C GLY A 7 -0.21 -30.76 -4.92
N SER A 8 0.68 -31.77 -4.87
CA SER A 8 0.66 -32.83 -3.87
C SER A 8 1.88 -32.83 -2.95
N TRP A 9 2.76 -31.87 -3.10
CA TRP A 9 3.99 -31.77 -2.32
C TRP A 9 3.69 -31.37 -0.88
N PRO A 10 4.23 -32.07 0.12
CA PRO A 10 4.13 -31.63 1.49
C PRO A 10 4.98 -30.39 1.72
N SER A 11 4.50 -29.44 2.49
CA SER A 11 5.22 -28.20 2.75
C SER A 11 5.19 -27.85 4.24
N PRO A 12 6.33 -27.38 4.81
CA PRO A 12 6.37 -26.84 6.16
C PRO A 12 5.80 -25.41 6.24
N ILE A 13 5.58 -24.77 5.09
CA ILE A 13 4.97 -23.43 5.04
C ILE A 13 3.46 -23.63 5.07
N ASP A 14 2.89 -23.66 6.27
CA ASP A 14 1.45 -23.72 6.44
C ASP A 14 0.80 -22.33 6.45
N ALA A 15 -0.52 -22.30 6.44
CA ALA A 15 -1.25 -21.03 6.43
C ALA A 15 -1.04 -20.22 7.72
N ALA A 16 -0.88 -20.88 8.86
CA ALA A 16 -0.61 -20.21 10.13
C ALA A 16 0.74 -19.51 10.13
N LEU A 17 1.77 -20.14 9.58
CA LEU A 17 3.09 -19.54 9.41
C LEU A 17 3.04 -18.30 8.49
N ALA A 18 2.42 -18.44 7.33
CA ALA A 18 2.28 -17.34 6.37
C ALA A 18 1.51 -16.16 7.00
N ALA A 19 0.42 -16.43 7.71
CA ALA A 19 -0.39 -15.42 8.38
C ALA A 19 0.36 -14.73 9.53
N ALA A 20 1.12 -15.47 10.32
CA ALA A 20 1.86 -14.91 11.45
C ALA A 20 2.96 -13.92 11.02
N HIS A 21 3.48 -14.07 9.81
CA HIS A 21 4.56 -13.25 9.24
C HIS A 21 4.05 -12.27 8.18
N ASP A 22 2.74 -12.08 8.07
CA ASP A 22 2.17 -11.13 7.10
C ASP A 22 2.36 -9.68 7.54
N GLY A 23 2.50 -8.80 6.54
CA GLY A 23 2.67 -7.37 6.72
C GLY A 23 4.14 -6.95 6.87
N GLN A 24 4.33 -5.65 7.05
CA GLN A 24 5.66 -5.04 7.05
C GLN A 24 5.76 -3.92 8.07
N PRO A 25 6.98 -3.61 8.57
CA PRO A 25 7.23 -2.39 9.31
C PRO A 25 6.91 -1.18 8.44
N GLU A 26 6.39 -0.13 9.05
CA GLU A 26 6.09 1.13 8.38
C GLU A 26 6.42 2.32 9.27
N PHE A 27 6.51 3.49 8.65
CA PHE A 27 6.61 4.78 9.33
C PHE A 27 7.74 4.84 10.35
N VAL A 28 8.95 4.62 9.85
CA VAL A 28 10.17 4.80 10.63
C VAL A 28 10.37 6.28 11.02
N GLY A 29 10.99 6.52 12.15
CA GLY A 29 11.31 7.85 12.62
C GLY A 29 12.46 7.82 13.62
N PHE A 30 13.09 8.96 13.85
CA PHE A 30 14.04 9.15 14.95
C PHE A 30 13.41 9.93 16.09
N VAL A 31 13.68 9.47 17.31
CA VAL A 31 13.37 10.19 18.55
C VAL A 31 14.70 10.40 19.27
N GLY A 32 15.26 11.59 19.14
CA GLY A 32 16.68 11.80 19.45
C GLY A 32 17.55 10.94 18.52
N ASP A 33 18.40 10.11 19.11
CA ASP A 33 19.27 9.16 18.41
C ASP A 33 18.68 7.74 18.29
N GLU A 34 17.46 7.53 18.75
CA GLU A 34 16.77 6.25 18.72
C GLU A 34 15.91 6.11 17.47
N ALA A 35 15.97 4.95 16.81
CA ALA A 35 15.08 4.62 15.70
C ALA A 35 13.82 3.93 16.22
N TRP A 36 12.67 4.41 15.80
CA TRP A 36 11.34 3.88 16.14
C TRP A 36 10.55 3.59 14.85
N TRP A 37 9.62 2.62 14.92
CA TRP A 37 8.77 2.26 13.78
C TRP A 37 7.49 1.56 14.24
N THR A 38 6.53 1.39 13.32
CA THR A 38 5.35 0.57 13.57
C THR A 38 5.51 -0.81 12.93
N GLU A 39 4.96 -1.85 13.57
CA GLU A 39 4.96 -3.22 13.08
C GLU A 39 3.55 -3.83 13.14
N PRO A 40 3.20 -4.73 12.19
CA PRO A 40 1.96 -5.49 12.27
C PRO A 40 2.02 -6.54 13.38
N ARG A 41 0.85 -6.86 13.94
CA ARG A 41 0.64 -7.92 14.91
C ARG A 41 -0.56 -8.77 14.50
N PRO A 42 -0.42 -9.66 13.50
CA PRO A 42 -1.54 -10.46 12.99
C PRO A 42 -2.19 -11.35 14.05
N THR A 43 -1.39 -11.90 14.99
CA THR A 43 -1.86 -12.76 16.08
C THR A 43 -2.43 -11.98 17.27
N GLU A 44 -2.39 -10.66 17.24
CA GLU A 44 -2.94 -9.76 18.25
C GLU A 44 -4.09 -8.93 17.68
N GLY A 45 -5.03 -9.56 17.00
CA GLY A 45 -6.19 -8.91 16.40
C GLY A 45 -5.87 -8.01 15.19
N GLY A 46 -4.69 -8.15 14.59
CA GLY A 46 -4.26 -7.36 13.43
C GLY A 46 -3.87 -5.92 13.78
N ARG A 47 -3.61 -5.61 15.05
CA ARG A 47 -3.16 -4.28 15.48
C ARG A 47 -1.76 -3.95 14.98
N ARG A 48 -1.41 -2.67 14.96
CA ARG A 48 -0.04 -2.20 14.73
C ARG A 48 0.58 -1.73 16.05
N ALA A 49 1.76 -2.26 16.36
CA ALA A 49 2.54 -1.91 17.55
C ALA A 49 3.58 -0.84 17.21
N LEU A 50 3.88 0.04 18.17
CA LEU A 50 4.98 0.99 18.08
C LEU A 50 6.23 0.41 18.76
N VAL A 51 7.33 0.30 18.03
CA VAL A 51 8.59 -0.26 18.50
C VAL A 51 9.60 0.86 18.68
N ARG A 52 10.25 0.88 19.85
CA ARG A 52 11.37 1.74 20.21
C ARG A 52 12.65 0.91 20.21
N ARG A 53 13.66 1.34 19.46
CA ARG A 53 15.01 0.79 19.55
C ARG A 53 15.91 1.78 20.28
N LYS A 54 16.32 1.42 21.49
CA LYS A 54 17.21 2.24 22.31
C LYS A 54 18.62 2.28 21.73
N ALA A 55 19.41 3.25 22.16
CA ALA A 55 20.80 3.40 21.70
C ALA A 55 21.68 2.16 21.98
N ASP A 56 21.38 1.39 23.02
CA ASP A 56 22.06 0.12 23.35
C ASP A 56 21.63 -1.07 22.47
N GLY A 57 20.69 -0.83 21.53
CA GLY A 57 20.15 -1.85 20.64
C GLY A 57 18.96 -2.63 21.19
N THR A 58 18.54 -2.36 22.43
CA THR A 58 17.36 -3.00 23.03
C THR A 58 16.09 -2.50 22.38
N GLU A 59 15.20 -3.41 22.01
CA GLU A 59 13.86 -3.09 21.51
C GLU A 59 12.83 -3.11 22.64
N GLU A 60 11.91 -2.16 22.60
CA GLU A 60 10.81 -2.03 23.54
C GLU A 60 9.51 -1.78 22.77
N TRP A 61 8.46 -2.52 23.08
CA TRP A 61 7.11 -2.26 22.57
C TRP A 61 6.41 -1.32 23.53
N LEU A 62 6.10 -0.12 23.06
CA LEU A 62 5.68 0.98 23.92
C LEU A 62 4.25 0.89 24.40
N LEU A 63 3.39 0.25 23.64
CA LEU A 63 1.95 0.21 23.90
C LEU A 63 1.48 -1.26 23.84
N PRO A 64 0.92 -1.79 24.94
CA PRO A 64 0.35 -3.14 24.94
C PRO A 64 -0.96 -3.19 24.14
N ALA A 65 -1.42 -4.41 23.80
CA ALA A 65 -2.77 -4.59 23.30
C ALA A 65 -3.80 -4.05 24.34
N PRO A 66 -4.89 -3.41 23.95
CA PRO A 66 -5.44 -3.32 22.58
C PRO A 66 -5.03 -2.07 21.78
N TRP A 67 -4.06 -1.28 22.23
CA TRP A 67 -3.62 -0.11 21.50
C TRP A 67 -3.19 -0.48 20.08
N ASN A 68 -3.65 0.31 19.10
CA ASN A 68 -3.39 0.09 17.69
C ASN A 68 -2.98 1.42 17.04
N VAL A 69 -1.70 1.54 16.74
CA VAL A 69 -1.10 2.78 16.20
C VAL A 69 -1.36 2.84 14.69
N ARG A 70 -2.53 3.36 14.33
CA ARG A 70 -2.99 3.42 12.96
C ARG A 70 -4.08 4.48 12.77
N SER A 71 -3.98 5.23 11.67
CA SER A 71 -4.97 6.22 11.26
C SER A 71 -5.91 5.68 10.18
N ARG A 72 -7.13 6.22 10.12
CA ARG A 72 -8.09 5.98 9.03
C ARG A 72 -8.32 7.22 8.16
N VAL A 73 -7.52 8.24 8.25
CA VAL A 73 -7.62 9.36 7.30
C VAL A 73 -7.52 8.81 5.88
N ILE A 74 -8.42 9.23 4.97
CA ILE A 74 -8.58 8.66 3.62
C ILE A 74 -8.79 7.12 3.59
N GLU A 75 -9.22 6.51 4.67
CA GLU A 75 -9.36 5.07 4.95
C GLU A 75 -8.04 4.29 4.94
N TYR A 76 -7.08 4.63 4.09
CA TYR A 76 -5.76 3.99 4.04
C TYR A 76 -4.80 4.49 5.13
N GLY A 77 -5.10 5.63 5.72
CA GLY A 77 -4.31 6.21 6.79
C GLY A 77 -3.06 6.94 6.32
N GLY A 78 -2.04 6.86 7.13
CA GLY A 78 -0.76 7.50 6.92
C GLY A 78 0.09 7.43 8.17
N HIS A 79 1.11 8.29 8.24
CA HIS A 79 2.04 8.35 9.35
C HIS A 79 1.28 8.61 10.67
N PRO A 80 1.23 7.63 11.59
CA PRO A 80 0.30 7.70 12.72
C PRO A 80 0.93 8.17 14.03
N TRP A 81 2.21 8.53 14.05
CA TRP A 81 2.93 8.88 15.26
C TRP A 81 4.03 9.91 15.03
N ALA A 82 4.45 10.56 16.09
CA ALA A 82 5.66 11.38 16.14
C ALA A 82 6.25 11.34 17.55
N GLY A 83 7.55 11.57 17.67
CA GLY A 83 8.23 11.58 18.94
C GLY A 83 9.33 12.63 19.01
N VAL A 84 9.63 13.07 20.21
CA VAL A 84 10.69 14.04 20.50
C VAL A 84 11.43 13.64 21.78
N MET A 85 12.75 13.76 21.75
CA MET A 85 13.57 13.54 22.96
C MET A 85 13.62 14.84 23.77
N ARG A 86 13.27 14.73 25.05
CA ARG A 86 13.35 15.82 26.03
C ARG A 86 14.38 15.46 27.10
N PRO A 87 14.83 16.40 27.95
CA PRO A 87 15.71 16.08 29.08
C PRO A 87 15.16 15.01 30.01
N GLU A 88 13.82 14.97 30.20
CA GLU A 88 13.12 13.99 31.04
C GLU A 88 12.96 12.62 30.37
N GLY A 89 13.22 12.52 29.09
CA GLY A 89 13.00 11.34 28.26
C GLY A 89 12.06 11.60 27.09
N PRO A 90 11.79 10.58 26.29
CA PRO A 90 10.99 10.76 25.10
C PRO A 90 9.52 11.07 25.42
N LEU A 91 8.94 11.96 24.60
CA LEU A 91 7.50 12.21 24.50
C LEU A 91 7.08 11.79 23.11
N PHE A 92 5.98 11.05 22.99
CA PHE A 92 5.43 10.70 21.70
C PHE A 92 3.93 10.92 21.63
N VAL A 93 3.44 11.13 20.42
CA VAL A 93 2.02 11.22 20.09
C VAL A 93 1.68 10.14 19.09
N PHE A 94 0.47 9.62 19.15
CA PHE A 94 0.02 8.58 18.24
C PHE A 94 -1.50 8.60 18.05
N VAL A 95 -1.95 8.10 16.90
CA VAL A 95 -3.36 7.89 16.61
C VAL A 95 -3.73 6.46 17.00
N ASN A 96 -4.77 6.31 17.83
CA ASN A 96 -5.33 5.01 18.16
C ASN A 96 -6.47 4.64 17.20
N PHE A 97 -6.38 3.48 16.59
CA PHE A 97 -7.31 3.05 15.54
C PHE A 97 -8.77 2.96 15.98
N ALA A 98 -9.02 2.44 17.20
CA ALA A 98 -10.38 2.15 17.66
C ALA A 98 -11.27 3.40 17.78
N ASP A 99 -10.73 4.51 18.26
CA ASP A 99 -11.45 5.76 18.46
C ASP A 99 -10.97 6.91 17.56
N GLN A 100 -9.90 6.68 16.78
CA GLN A 100 -9.26 7.67 15.90
C GLN A 100 -8.82 8.94 16.64
N ARG A 101 -8.63 8.90 17.96
CA ARG A 101 -8.11 10.03 18.72
C ARG A 101 -6.58 10.06 18.67
N LEU A 102 -6.04 11.26 18.67
CA LEU A 102 -4.63 11.50 18.91
C LEU A 102 -4.37 11.49 20.43
N TYR A 103 -3.36 10.74 20.85
CA TYR A 103 -2.93 10.60 22.23
C TYR A 103 -1.50 11.08 22.39
N HIS A 104 -1.14 11.56 23.57
CA HIS A 104 0.25 11.74 23.96
C HIS A 104 0.63 10.76 25.06
N CYS A 105 1.88 10.37 25.10
CA CYS A 105 2.38 9.37 26.02
C CYS A 105 3.88 9.53 26.29
N GLU A 106 4.28 9.18 27.50
CA GLU A 106 5.68 8.89 27.85
C GLU A 106 5.80 7.37 28.02
N PRO A 107 6.95 6.76 27.67
CA PRO A 107 7.14 5.32 27.87
C PRO A 107 6.81 4.87 29.29
N GLY A 108 6.02 3.80 29.41
CA GLY A 108 5.60 3.26 30.70
C GLY A 108 4.48 4.02 31.40
N ARG A 109 3.92 5.05 30.77
CA ARG A 109 2.76 5.80 31.28
C ARG A 109 1.50 5.47 30.50
N GLU A 110 0.35 5.71 31.08
CA GLU A 110 -0.94 5.63 30.38
C GLU A 110 -1.06 6.76 29.34
N PRO A 111 -1.46 6.46 28.11
CA PRO A 111 -1.74 7.50 27.11
C PRO A 111 -2.89 8.40 27.52
N LEU A 112 -2.75 9.70 27.26
CA LEU A 112 -3.78 10.70 27.51
C LEU A 112 -4.28 11.30 26.19
N PRO A 113 -5.59 11.44 25.99
CA PRO A 113 -6.13 11.95 24.74
C PRO A 113 -5.82 13.44 24.55
N LEU A 114 -5.54 13.82 23.30
CA LEU A 114 -5.33 15.21 22.90
C LEU A 114 -6.50 15.78 22.09
N THR A 115 -7.28 14.93 21.45
CA THR A 115 -8.33 15.35 20.51
C THR A 115 -9.69 14.82 20.91
N PRO A 116 -10.77 15.54 20.56
CA PRO A 116 -12.12 15.14 20.93
C PRO A 116 -12.66 14.02 20.03
N LEU A 117 -13.78 13.43 20.46
CA LEU A 117 -14.65 12.60 19.63
C LEU A 117 -15.72 13.47 18.96
N SER A 118 -16.27 12.99 17.85
CA SER A 118 -17.45 13.56 17.21
C SER A 118 -18.47 12.46 16.93
N PRO A 119 -19.77 12.70 17.20
CA PRO A 119 -20.82 11.74 16.85
C PRO A 119 -21.27 11.84 15.39
N VAL A 120 -20.74 12.78 14.62
CA VAL A 120 -21.17 13.04 13.23
C VAL A 120 -20.45 12.10 12.28
N GLY A 121 -21.22 11.32 11.51
CA GLY A 121 -20.71 10.43 10.47
C GLY A 121 -19.56 9.55 10.93
N GLY A 122 -18.44 9.58 10.21
CA GLY A 122 -17.19 8.87 10.52
C GLY A 122 -16.35 9.53 11.63
N GLY A 123 -16.81 10.61 12.25
CA GLY A 123 -16.17 11.28 13.36
C GLY A 123 -15.05 12.25 12.99
N LEU A 124 -14.02 12.26 13.82
CA LEU A 124 -12.79 13.01 13.63
C LEU A 124 -11.63 12.02 13.47
N ARG A 125 -10.74 12.29 12.54
CA ARG A 125 -9.56 11.45 12.28
C ARG A 125 -8.33 12.34 12.07
N TRP A 126 -7.17 11.82 12.43
CA TRP A 126 -5.91 12.58 12.47
C TRP A 126 -4.80 11.76 11.82
N VAL A 127 -3.84 12.43 11.21
CA VAL A 127 -2.70 11.78 10.57
C VAL A 127 -1.51 12.72 10.42
N ASP A 128 -0.33 12.17 10.29
CA ASP A 128 0.94 12.86 10.01
C ASP A 128 1.28 13.93 11.05
N PRO A 129 1.30 13.56 12.35
CA PRO A 129 1.58 14.51 13.42
C PRO A 129 3.04 14.94 13.45
N GLN A 130 3.27 16.20 13.82
CA GLN A 130 4.58 16.78 14.10
C GLN A 130 4.50 17.54 15.42
N ILE A 131 5.39 17.22 16.34
CA ILE A 131 5.43 17.85 17.66
C ILE A 131 6.19 19.17 17.57
N ARG A 132 5.55 20.27 17.95
CA ARG A 132 6.09 21.60 18.08
C ARG A 132 6.25 21.93 19.56
N VAL A 133 7.33 21.41 20.18
CA VAL A 133 7.56 21.55 21.64
C VAL A 133 7.60 23.04 22.05
N GLU A 134 8.27 23.86 21.25
CA GLU A 134 8.44 25.30 21.50
C GLU A 134 7.11 26.06 21.50
N ARG A 135 6.07 25.49 20.92
CA ARG A 135 4.71 26.05 20.90
C ARG A 135 3.73 25.29 21.80
N GLY A 136 4.12 24.12 22.31
CA GLY A 136 3.22 23.25 23.03
C GLY A 136 2.09 22.70 22.17
N GLU A 137 2.35 22.41 20.90
CA GLU A 137 1.36 22.00 19.91
C GLU A 137 1.81 20.77 19.11
N VAL A 138 0.84 20.07 18.53
CA VAL A 138 1.03 19.08 17.48
C VAL A 138 0.38 19.62 16.21
N TRP A 139 1.15 19.70 15.13
CA TRP A 139 0.62 20.04 13.81
C TRP A 139 0.36 18.76 13.04
N CYS A 140 -0.83 18.63 12.46
CA CYS A 140 -1.25 17.41 11.75
C CYS A 140 -2.35 17.71 10.73
N VAL A 141 -2.79 16.66 10.03
CA VAL A 141 -4.01 16.70 9.21
C VAL A 141 -5.19 16.23 10.05
N MET A 142 -6.27 16.97 10.01
CA MET A 142 -7.58 16.60 10.54
C MET A 142 -8.52 16.25 9.40
N GLU A 143 -9.23 15.12 9.54
CA GLU A 143 -10.36 14.75 8.71
C GLU A 143 -11.62 14.80 9.57
N GLU A 144 -12.57 15.64 9.18
CA GLU A 144 -13.79 15.91 9.95
C GLU A 144 -15.01 15.60 9.13
N PHE A 145 -15.81 14.64 9.60
CA PHE A 145 -17.11 14.35 9.01
C PHE A 145 -18.11 15.44 9.40
N THR A 146 -18.86 15.91 8.40
CA THR A 146 -19.87 16.98 8.50
C THR A 146 -21.29 16.46 8.31
N GLY A 147 -21.46 15.16 7.98
CA GLY A 147 -22.71 14.48 7.76
C GLY A 147 -22.54 12.96 7.80
N ASP A 148 -23.59 12.23 7.47
CA ASP A 148 -23.62 10.76 7.57
C ASP A 148 -23.11 10.05 6.30
N GLY A 149 -23.01 10.76 5.18
CA GLY A 149 -22.53 10.18 3.92
C GLY A 149 -21.01 9.96 3.93
N PRO A 150 -20.50 8.98 3.15
CA PRO A 150 -19.08 8.65 3.11
C PRO A 150 -18.20 9.75 2.52
N THR A 151 -18.82 10.72 1.83
CA THR A 151 -18.15 11.90 1.24
C THR A 151 -18.49 13.21 1.96
N ASP A 152 -19.29 13.15 3.04
CA ASP A 152 -19.68 14.32 3.83
C ASP A 152 -18.58 14.66 4.85
N LEU A 153 -17.46 15.17 4.35
CA LEU A 153 -16.30 15.47 5.19
C LEU A 153 -15.45 16.58 4.60
N ARG A 154 -14.57 17.11 5.42
CA ARG A 154 -13.55 18.08 5.01
C ARG A 154 -12.22 17.76 5.69
N ARG A 155 -11.14 18.29 5.15
CA ARG A 155 -9.79 18.14 5.70
C ARG A 155 -9.12 19.48 5.87
N ALA A 156 -8.29 19.59 6.89
CA ALA A 156 -7.50 20.79 7.17
C ALA A 156 -6.18 20.41 7.84
N VAL A 157 -5.17 21.26 7.62
CA VAL A 157 -3.97 21.30 8.45
C VAL A 157 -4.33 22.04 9.72
N VAL A 158 -4.04 21.44 10.88
CA VAL A 158 -4.46 21.95 12.19
C VAL A 158 -3.33 21.92 13.21
N ALA A 159 -3.48 22.73 14.27
CA ALA A 159 -2.65 22.69 15.47
C ALA A 159 -3.49 22.22 16.65
N VAL A 160 -3.00 21.19 17.34
CA VAL A 160 -3.65 20.58 18.52
C VAL A 160 -2.78 20.88 19.75
N PRO A 161 -3.34 21.48 20.83
CA PRO A 161 -2.58 21.72 22.04
C PRO A 161 -2.09 20.43 22.71
N LEU A 162 -0.83 20.41 23.16
CA LEU A 162 -0.24 19.28 23.90
C LEU A 162 -0.72 19.18 25.35
N ASP A 163 -1.34 20.22 25.87
CA ASP A 163 -1.81 20.28 27.26
C ASP A 163 -3.13 19.53 27.55
N GLY A 164 -3.73 18.96 26.49
CA GLY A 164 -4.97 18.20 26.59
C GLY A 164 -6.25 19.04 26.58
N THR A 165 -6.17 20.36 26.39
CA THR A 165 -7.36 21.24 26.38
C THR A 165 -8.34 20.89 25.27
N ALA A 166 -7.87 20.37 24.13
CA ALA A 166 -8.72 19.95 23.02
C ALA A 166 -9.32 18.54 23.19
N ALA A 167 -8.95 17.79 24.22
CA ALA A 167 -9.41 16.42 24.41
C ALA A 167 -10.94 16.28 24.49
N TYR A 168 -11.62 17.34 24.92
CA TYR A 168 -13.09 17.41 25.04
C TYR A 168 -13.66 18.70 24.46
N ASP A 169 -12.85 19.46 23.71
CA ASP A 169 -13.23 20.75 23.13
C ASP A 169 -12.69 20.87 21.71
N ARG A 170 -13.59 20.69 20.71
CA ARG A 170 -13.25 20.83 19.28
C ARG A 170 -12.73 22.23 18.94
N ASP A 171 -13.25 23.26 19.63
CA ASP A 171 -12.89 24.65 19.32
C ASP A 171 -11.46 25.00 19.76
N ALA A 172 -10.85 24.19 20.61
CA ALA A 172 -9.44 24.33 20.98
C ALA A 172 -8.46 23.84 19.89
N VAL A 173 -8.94 23.14 18.88
CA VAL A 173 -8.16 22.77 17.70
C VAL A 173 -8.15 23.95 16.73
N ARG A 174 -6.95 24.52 16.46
CA ARG A 174 -6.80 25.64 15.53
C ARG A 174 -6.64 25.15 14.10
N GLU A 175 -7.38 25.68 13.17
CA GLU A 175 -7.18 25.44 11.75
C GLU A 175 -6.08 26.35 11.20
N LEU A 176 -5.11 25.77 10.49
CA LEU A 176 -3.96 26.47 9.92
C LEU A 176 -4.11 26.67 8.41
N SER A 177 -4.70 25.71 7.69
CA SER A 177 -5.00 25.85 6.26
C SER A 177 -6.32 26.57 6.03
N ASP A 178 -6.48 27.15 4.84
CA ASP A 178 -7.63 27.98 4.47
C ASP A 178 -8.84 27.22 3.91
N GLY A 179 -8.79 25.88 3.88
CA GLY A 179 -9.89 25.02 3.45
C GLY A 179 -10.17 25.01 1.94
N ARG A 180 -9.31 25.60 1.11
CA ARG A 180 -9.48 25.64 -0.35
C ARG A 180 -9.42 24.27 -1.01
N HIS A 181 -8.66 23.34 -0.45
CA HIS A 181 -8.40 22.03 -1.04
C HIS A 181 -9.13 20.91 -0.31
N ARG A 182 -9.58 19.93 -1.08
CA ARG A 182 -10.25 18.74 -0.56
C ARG A 182 -9.30 17.82 0.18
N PHE A 183 -8.07 17.70 -0.30
CA PHE A 183 -7.04 16.82 0.24
C PHE A 183 -5.78 17.61 0.54
N VAL A 184 -5.20 17.34 1.70
CA VAL A 184 -3.94 17.95 2.15
C VAL A 184 -3.08 16.91 2.86
N THR A 185 -1.77 17.11 2.82
CA THR A 185 -0.81 16.35 3.64
C THR A 185 -0.35 17.17 4.84
N GLY A 186 0.35 16.56 5.78
CA GLY A 186 0.93 17.26 6.93
C GLY A 186 2.00 18.27 6.49
N PRO A 187 2.08 19.41 7.19
CA PRO A 187 3.03 20.45 6.84
C PRO A 187 4.45 20.07 7.22
N ARG A 188 5.40 20.51 6.39
CA ARG A 188 6.85 20.38 6.66
C ARG A 188 7.42 21.78 6.83
N LEU A 189 8.05 22.01 7.97
CA LEU A 189 8.63 23.30 8.31
C LEU A 189 10.03 23.44 7.72
N SER A 190 10.32 24.64 7.21
CA SER A 190 11.70 24.99 6.87
C SER A 190 12.60 24.92 8.10
N PRO A 191 13.92 24.75 7.94
CA PRO A 191 14.86 24.64 9.08
C PRO A 191 14.81 25.83 10.03
N ASP A 192 14.52 27.03 9.51
CA ASP A 192 14.38 28.26 10.31
C ASP A 192 12.97 28.45 10.91
N GLY A 193 12.03 27.54 10.60
CA GLY A 193 10.66 27.57 11.11
C GLY A 193 9.79 28.70 10.55
N ARG A 194 10.24 29.41 9.51
CA ARG A 194 9.54 30.57 8.96
C ARG A 194 8.59 30.25 7.81
N GLN A 195 8.75 29.07 7.21
CA GLN A 195 7.91 28.60 6.13
C GLN A 195 7.43 27.18 6.38
N ALA A 196 6.28 26.84 5.81
CA ALA A 196 5.73 25.49 5.81
C ALA A 196 5.31 25.10 4.40
N ALA A 197 5.54 23.86 4.03
CA ALA A 197 5.12 23.30 2.76
C ALA A 197 4.28 22.04 2.98
N TRP A 198 3.26 21.84 2.15
CA TRP A 198 2.45 20.63 2.12
C TRP A 198 1.94 20.35 0.71
N LEU A 199 1.41 19.16 0.49
CA LEU A 199 0.77 18.81 -0.77
C LEU A 199 -0.74 19.00 -0.66
N ALA A 200 -1.37 19.41 -1.77
CA ALA A 200 -2.81 19.56 -1.88
C ALA A 200 -3.31 19.12 -3.26
N TRP A 201 -4.49 18.52 -3.30
CA TRP A 201 -5.18 18.17 -4.54
C TRP A 201 -6.68 18.16 -4.34
N ASP A 202 -7.42 18.09 -5.44
CA ASP A 202 -8.86 18.13 -5.47
C ASP A 202 -9.45 17.11 -6.44
N HIS A 203 -10.69 16.69 -6.17
CA HIS A 203 -11.45 15.90 -7.12
C HIS A 203 -11.51 16.56 -8.51
N PRO A 204 -11.57 15.79 -9.60
CA PRO A 204 -11.63 14.32 -9.66
C PRO A 204 -10.24 13.65 -9.63
N ARG A 205 -9.15 14.42 -9.45
CA ARG A 205 -7.78 13.90 -9.52
C ARG A 205 -7.43 13.06 -8.31
N MET A 206 -6.70 11.98 -8.58
CA MET A 206 -5.95 11.26 -7.56
C MET A 206 -4.56 11.90 -7.40
N PRO A 207 -3.86 11.71 -6.28
CA PRO A 207 -2.56 12.37 -6.07
C PRO A 207 -1.48 11.96 -7.07
N TRP A 208 -1.63 10.82 -7.72
CA TRP A 208 -0.74 10.38 -8.82
C TRP A 208 -1.10 10.94 -10.20
N ASP A 209 -2.20 11.67 -10.30
CA ASP A 209 -2.59 12.39 -11.53
C ASP A 209 -2.14 13.85 -11.49
N GLY A 210 -2.42 14.53 -10.40
CA GLY A 210 -2.07 15.95 -10.24
C GLY A 210 -2.19 16.42 -8.80
N THR A 211 -1.14 17.09 -8.32
CA THR A 211 -1.04 17.69 -6.99
C THR A 211 -0.28 19.00 -7.07
N GLU A 212 -0.50 19.85 -6.08
CA GLU A 212 0.25 21.10 -5.92
C GLU A 212 1.06 21.07 -4.63
N VAL A 213 2.25 21.64 -4.66
CA VAL A 213 3.00 22.02 -3.46
C VAL A 213 2.53 23.38 -3.02
N ILE A 214 1.99 23.47 -1.83
CA ILE A 214 1.58 24.72 -1.20
C ILE A 214 2.67 25.17 -0.25
N LEU A 215 3.09 26.42 -0.39
CA LEU A 215 4.04 27.08 0.50
C LEU A 215 3.32 28.21 1.23
N ALA A 216 3.53 28.31 2.53
CA ALA A 216 3.00 29.40 3.35
C ALA A 216 4.07 29.94 4.30
N ASP A 217 3.90 31.19 4.71
CA ASP A 217 4.74 31.80 5.73
C ASP A 217 4.16 31.49 7.12
N VAL A 218 5.04 31.19 8.07
CA VAL A 218 4.67 30.95 9.47
C VAL A 218 4.82 32.26 10.24
N THR A 219 3.70 32.75 10.79
CA THR A 219 3.68 33.98 11.57
C THR A 219 4.16 33.75 13.01
N ASP A 220 4.47 34.80 13.75
CA ASP A 220 4.97 34.71 15.13
C ASP A 220 3.97 34.02 16.08
N ASP A 221 2.66 34.17 15.83
CA ASP A 221 1.61 33.48 16.60
C ASP A 221 1.35 32.03 16.15
N GLY A 222 2.12 31.52 15.16
CA GLY A 222 2.01 30.16 14.68
C GLY A 222 0.85 29.89 13.74
N THR A 223 0.33 30.93 13.08
CA THR A 223 -0.62 30.77 11.97
C THR A 223 0.13 30.68 10.63
N LEU A 224 -0.54 30.16 9.60
CA LEU A 224 -0.02 30.12 8.25
C LEU A 224 -0.62 31.26 7.44
N SER A 225 0.22 32.03 6.77
CA SER A 225 -0.19 33.17 5.95
C SER A 225 0.32 33.03 4.52
N ASP A 226 -0.38 33.70 3.59
CA ASP A 226 -0.04 33.74 2.17
C ASP A 226 0.19 32.35 1.54
N PRO A 227 -0.75 31.39 1.71
CA PRO A 227 -0.62 30.08 1.09
C PRO A 227 -0.70 30.21 -0.43
N ARG A 228 0.29 29.63 -1.12
CA ARG A 228 0.44 29.74 -2.57
C ARG A 228 1.01 28.48 -3.19
N PRO A 229 0.56 28.06 -4.38
CA PRO A 229 1.18 26.95 -5.09
C PRO A 229 2.55 27.39 -5.65
N VAL A 230 3.55 26.54 -5.46
CA VAL A 230 4.93 26.79 -5.95
C VAL A 230 5.45 25.73 -6.89
N ALA A 231 4.81 24.57 -6.96
CA ALA A 231 5.15 23.48 -7.86
C ALA A 231 3.94 22.55 -8.06
N GLY A 232 3.99 21.70 -9.06
CA GLY A 232 2.92 20.78 -9.39
C GLY A 232 1.81 21.43 -10.21
N GLY A 233 0.72 20.74 -10.36
CA GLY A 233 -0.45 21.18 -11.12
C GLY A 233 -1.42 20.05 -11.41
N PRO A 234 -2.47 20.33 -12.22
CA PRO A 234 -3.52 19.34 -12.49
C PRO A 234 -3.05 18.12 -13.29
N GLU A 235 -1.94 18.23 -14.00
CA GLU A 235 -1.35 17.14 -14.81
C GLU A 235 0.08 16.81 -14.40
N GLU A 236 0.52 17.31 -13.26
CA GLU A 236 1.83 17.05 -12.66
C GLU A 236 1.64 16.51 -11.25
N SER A 237 2.09 15.29 -11.00
CA SER A 237 1.98 14.64 -9.70
C SER A 237 3.22 14.91 -8.88
N VAL A 238 3.05 15.56 -7.73
CA VAL A 238 4.07 15.69 -6.69
C VAL A 238 3.66 14.83 -5.50
N VAL A 239 4.53 13.94 -5.07
CA VAL A 239 4.18 12.94 -4.03
C VAL A 239 4.89 13.14 -2.70
N GLN A 240 5.90 14.03 -2.66
CA GLN A 240 6.58 14.45 -1.44
C GLN A 240 7.23 15.80 -1.63
N ALA A 241 7.19 16.64 -0.61
CA ALA A 241 7.96 17.87 -0.50
C ALA A 241 8.60 17.94 0.90
N ASP A 242 9.86 18.34 0.98
CA ASP A 242 10.60 18.49 2.22
C ASP A 242 11.76 19.48 2.06
N TRP A 243 12.42 19.86 3.14
CA TRP A 243 13.43 20.91 3.17
C TRP A 243 14.83 20.35 3.31
N ALA A 244 15.74 20.82 2.45
CA ALA A 244 17.16 20.64 2.65
C ALA A 244 17.66 21.50 3.84
N ALA A 245 18.81 21.15 4.41
CA ALA A 245 19.39 21.85 5.55
C ALA A 245 19.68 23.33 5.30
N ASP A 246 19.93 23.69 4.05
CA ASP A 246 20.18 25.08 3.60
C ASP A 246 18.90 25.92 3.39
N GLY A 247 17.73 25.33 3.62
CA GLY A 247 16.44 25.99 3.42
C GLY A 247 15.87 25.88 1.99
N THR A 248 16.49 25.11 1.11
CA THR A 248 15.97 24.81 -0.22
C THR A 248 14.82 23.81 -0.13
N LEU A 249 13.71 24.07 -0.81
CA LEU A 249 12.59 23.14 -0.91
C LEU A 249 12.88 22.08 -1.98
N LEU A 250 12.86 20.81 -1.57
CA LEU A 250 12.99 19.66 -2.45
C LEU A 250 11.62 18.98 -2.62
N TYR A 251 11.37 18.44 -3.80
CA TYR A 251 10.13 17.72 -4.07
C TYR A 251 10.29 16.67 -5.17
N VAL A 252 9.44 15.65 -5.13
CA VAL A 252 9.39 14.59 -6.15
C VAL A 252 8.22 14.87 -7.07
N SER A 253 8.51 15.07 -8.36
CA SER A 253 7.53 15.37 -9.41
C SER A 253 7.69 14.44 -10.60
N ASP A 254 6.59 14.09 -11.24
CA ASP A 254 6.57 13.27 -12.46
C ASP A 254 6.56 14.08 -13.76
N ARG A 255 6.91 15.36 -13.71
CA ARG A 255 6.89 16.26 -14.87
C ARG A 255 7.72 15.79 -16.08
N SER A 256 8.76 14.98 -15.82
CA SER A 256 9.60 14.37 -16.87
C SER A 256 9.02 13.07 -17.45
N GLY A 257 7.88 12.59 -16.94
CA GLY A 257 7.34 11.26 -17.21
C GLY A 257 7.73 10.21 -16.19
N TRP A 258 8.60 10.54 -15.25
CA TRP A 258 9.04 9.72 -14.12
C TRP A 258 9.05 10.56 -12.87
N TRP A 259 8.69 10.01 -11.72
CA TRP A 259 8.87 10.72 -10.46
C TRP A 259 10.34 10.92 -10.16
N ASN A 260 10.82 12.12 -10.38
CA ASN A 260 12.21 12.51 -10.14
C ASN A 260 12.30 13.57 -9.04
N LEU A 261 13.46 13.66 -8.41
CA LEU A 261 13.74 14.65 -7.38
C LEU A 261 14.14 15.99 -8.00
N HIS A 262 13.51 17.07 -7.53
CA HIS A 262 13.74 18.44 -7.97
C HIS A 262 14.02 19.33 -6.76
N ARG A 263 14.67 20.46 -7.00
CA ARG A 263 14.68 21.59 -6.10
C ARG A 263 13.90 22.76 -6.71
N LEU A 264 13.31 23.55 -5.84
CA LEU A 264 12.69 24.80 -6.23
C LEU A 264 13.77 25.88 -6.36
N GLY A 265 13.96 26.43 -7.56
CA GLY A 265 14.88 27.52 -7.81
C GLY A 265 14.38 28.84 -7.21
N THR A 266 15.28 29.81 -7.05
CA THR A 266 14.97 31.15 -6.51
C THR A 266 14.02 31.96 -7.40
N ASP A 267 13.95 31.59 -8.67
CA ASP A 267 13.04 32.14 -9.69
C ASP A 267 11.71 31.33 -9.81
N GLY A 268 11.52 30.31 -8.98
CA GLY A 268 10.36 29.44 -9.01
C GLY A 268 10.46 28.28 -10.03
N GLU A 269 11.59 28.15 -10.71
CA GLU A 269 11.79 27.08 -11.67
C GLU A 269 12.12 25.74 -10.99
N ALA A 270 11.67 24.65 -11.61
CA ALA A 270 12.01 23.29 -11.17
C ALA A 270 13.38 22.89 -11.71
N ILE A 271 14.29 22.50 -10.83
CA ILE A 271 15.64 22.07 -11.20
C ILE A 271 15.79 20.59 -10.85
N ALA A 272 15.91 19.73 -11.86
CA ALA A 272 16.11 18.30 -11.67
C ALA A 272 17.50 18.02 -11.06
N LEU A 273 17.56 17.23 -9.99
CA LEU A 273 18.80 16.95 -9.26
C LEU A 273 19.50 15.69 -9.78
N CYS A 274 18.73 14.71 -10.26
CA CYS A 274 19.25 13.45 -10.76
C CYS A 274 18.29 12.89 -11.83
N PRO A 275 18.20 13.53 -13.02
CA PRO A 275 17.22 13.14 -14.04
C PRO A 275 17.53 11.73 -14.56
N ARG A 276 16.54 10.84 -14.43
CA ARG A 276 16.62 9.45 -14.86
C ARG A 276 15.24 8.94 -15.29
N GLU A 277 15.24 7.91 -16.14
CA GLU A 277 14.06 7.09 -16.40
C GLU A 277 13.87 6.05 -15.28
N GLU A 278 13.75 6.54 -14.07
CA GLU A 278 13.51 5.79 -12.84
C GLU A 278 12.55 6.57 -11.94
N GLU A 279 11.85 5.83 -11.07
CA GLU A 279 10.97 6.40 -10.05
C GLU A 279 11.75 6.73 -8.78
N PHE A 280 11.67 7.98 -8.32
CA PHE A 280 12.11 8.44 -6.98
C PHE A 280 10.91 8.68 -6.07
N GLY A 281 9.76 8.19 -6.47
CA GLY A 281 8.49 8.27 -5.76
C GLY A 281 7.55 7.18 -6.20
N GLY A 282 6.37 7.19 -5.66
CA GLY A 282 5.30 6.25 -5.98
C GLY A 282 3.93 6.86 -5.69
N PRO A 283 2.84 6.13 -5.91
CA PRO A 283 1.51 6.63 -5.67
C PRO A 283 1.27 6.88 -4.18
N LEU A 284 0.75 8.07 -3.86
CA LEU A 284 0.52 8.52 -2.48
C LEU A 284 -0.81 7.94 -1.95
N TRP A 285 -0.78 6.65 -1.60
CA TRP A 285 -1.93 5.96 -0.99
C TRP A 285 -2.09 6.23 0.50
N LYS A 286 -1.01 6.68 1.16
CA LYS A 286 -1.01 7.00 2.59
C LYS A 286 -0.36 8.36 2.82
N VAL A 287 -0.95 9.14 3.70
CA VAL A 287 -0.42 10.47 4.03
C VAL A 287 0.87 10.33 4.83
N GLY A 288 1.91 11.06 4.43
CA GLY A 288 3.20 11.04 5.12
C GLY A 288 4.20 10.00 4.61
N TYR A 289 3.97 9.38 3.46
CA TYR A 289 4.98 8.60 2.77
C TYR A 289 6.22 9.44 2.45
N ARG A 290 7.40 8.85 2.59
CA ARG A 290 8.67 9.51 2.35
C ARG A 290 9.58 8.63 1.49
N TRP A 291 9.90 9.10 0.30
CA TRP A 291 10.83 8.46 -0.64
C TRP A 291 12.21 9.09 -0.60
N PHE A 292 12.34 10.28 -0.03
CA PHE A 292 13.63 10.93 0.20
C PHE A 292 13.68 11.58 1.57
N ALA A 293 14.89 11.75 2.09
CA ALA A 293 15.12 12.45 3.33
C ALA A 293 16.46 13.23 3.24
N PRO A 294 16.41 14.58 3.32
CA PRO A 294 17.62 15.39 3.33
C PRO A 294 18.42 15.19 4.61
N LEU A 295 19.76 15.07 4.49
CA LEU A 295 20.69 15.00 5.60
C LEU A 295 21.26 16.40 5.93
N GLU A 296 21.70 16.59 7.15
CA GLU A 296 22.37 17.84 7.60
C GLU A 296 23.65 18.14 6.81
N THR A 297 24.28 17.12 6.24
CA THR A 297 25.47 17.24 5.38
C THR A 297 25.20 17.87 4.01
N GLY A 298 23.94 18.05 3.64
CA GLY A 298 23.53 18.48 2.30
C GLY A 298 23.29 17.36 1.32
N LEU A 299 23.65 16.11 1.67
CA LEU A 299 23.28 14.93 0.88
C LEU A 299 21.82 14.57 1.08
N VAL A 300 21.27 13.72 0.22
CA VAL A 300 19.87 13.30 0.27
C VAL A 300 19.80 11.77 0.19
N ALA A 301 19.16 11.16 1.19
CA ALA A 301 18.81 9.75 1.10
C ALA A 301 17.61 9.60 0.18
N VAL A 302 17.65 8.65 -0.74
CA VAL A 302 16.59 8.42 -1.74
C VAL A 302 16.26 6.95 -1.87
N VAL A 303 14.97 6.67 -2.09
CA VAL A 303 14.49 5.38 -2.60
C VAL A 303 14.20 5.57 -4.08
N HIS A 304 14.82 4.78 -4.92
CA HIS A 304 14.68 4.94 -6.37
C HIS A 304 14.77 3.62 -7.11
N GLY A 305 14.25 3.58 -8.33
CA GLY A 305 14.42 2.43 -9.21
C GLY A 305 13.39 2.36 -10.33
N ARG A 306 13.52 1.30 -11.11
CA ARG A 306 12.61 0.94 -12.18
C ARG A 306 12.09 -0.48 -11.94
N GLY A 307 10.83 -0.59 -11.56
CA GLY A 307 10.29 -1.85 -11.05
C GLY A 307 10.77 -2.15 -9.63
N ALA A 308 11.97 -2.68 -9.47
CA ALA A 308 12.64 -2.82 -8.17
C ALA A 308 13.16 -1.47 -7.66
N THR A 309 13.38 -1.34 -6.35
CA THR A 309 13.88 -0.11 -5.73
C THR A 309 15.11 -0.35 -4.87
N ALA A 310 15.98 0.66 -4.82
CA ALA A 310 17.20 0.69 -4.02
C ALA A 310 17.18 1.90 -3.07
N LEU A 311 17.91 1.80 -1.98
CA LEU A 311 18.25 2.92 -1.11
C LEU A 311 19.62 3.48 -1.52
N GLY A 312 19.67 4.77 -1.81
CA GLY A 312 20.91 5.43 -2.21
C GLY A 312 21.10 6.77 -1.52
N ILE A 313 22.31 7.30 -1.66
CA ILE A 313 22.69 8.63 -1.21
C ILE A 313 23.02 9.48 -2.44
N LEU A 314 22.27 10.54 -2.61
CA LEU A 314 22.40 11.50 -3.70
C LEU A 314 23.16 12.74 -3.23
N ASP A 315 24.17 13.14 -4.00
CA ASP A 315 24.76 14.47 -3.91
C ASP A 315 23.97 15.42 -4.84
N PRO A 316 23.17 16.36 -4.30
CA PRO A 316 22.34 17.22 -5.13
C PRO A 316 23.12 18.25 -5.96
N GLU A 317 24.40 18.50 -5.61
CA GLU A 317 25.24 19.44 -6.36
C GLU A 317 25.87 18.80 -7.61
N THR A 318 26.19 17.52 -7.53
CA THR A 318 26.83 16.80 -8.65
C THR A 318 25.89 15.88 -9.40
N GLY A 319 24.77 15.48 -8.78
CA GLY A 319 23.85 14.46 -9.31
C GLY A 319 24.39 13.04 -9.14
N GLU A 320 25.52 12.85 -8.43
CA GLU A 320 26.05 11.51 -8.14
C GLU A 320 25.15 10.78 -7.16
N LEU A 321 24.81 9.55 -7.50
CA LEU A 321 23.97 8.67 -6.70
C LEU A 321 24.69 7.37 -6.43
N VAL A 322 24.88 7.04 -5.15
CA VAL A 322 25.55 5.81 -4.71
C VAL A 322 24.57 4.96 -3.90
N ASP A 323 24.27 3.79 -4.42
CA ASP A 323 23.36 2.85 -3.76
C ASP A 323 24.06 2.10 -2.64
N THR A 324 23.28 1.79 -1.59
CA THR A 324 23.79 0.97 -0.49
C THR A 324 24.01 -0.47 -0.97
N ALA A 325 25.10 -1.07 -0.51
CA ALA A 325 25.36 -2.49 -0.76
C ALA A 325 24.44 -3.35 0.12
N GLY A 326 23.93 -4.43 -0.45
CA GLY A 326 23.10 -5.38 0.28
C GLY A 326 22.19 -6.18 -0.65
N PRO A 327 21.43 -7.12 -0.10
CA PRO A 327 20.59 -8.03 -0.87
C PRO A 327 19.24 -7.43 -1.29
N TRP A 328 18.91 -6.25 -0.78
CA TRP A 328 17.56 -5.67 -0.93
C TRP A 328 17.25 -5.29 -2.37
N THR A 329 16.07 -5.68 -2.81
CA THR A 329 15.51 -5.37 -4.13
C THR A 329 14.29 -4.45 -4.04
N GLU A 330 13.86 -4.15 -2.83
CA GLU A 330 12.71 -3.29 -2.54
C GLU A 330 12.97 -2.47 -1.29
N PHE A 331 12.67 -1.17 -1.35
CA PHE A 331 12.57 -0.29 -0.20
C PHE A 331 11.19 0.37 -0.19
N GLY A 332 10.55 0.38 0.98
CA GLY A 332 9.26 1.04 1.18
C GLY A 332 9.38 2.56 1.24
N PRO A 333 8.25 3.29 1.10
CA PRO A 333 8.22 4.76 1.13
C PRO A 333 8.26 5.31 2.56
N THR A 334 9.27 4.94 3.31
CA THR A 334 9.46 5.37 4.68
C THR A 334 10.95 5.51 4.97
N LEU A 335 11.38 6.74 5.19
CA LEU A 335 12.76 7.09 5.50
C LEU A 335 12.79 8.05 6.68
N ALA A 336 13.84 7.93 7.51
CA ALA A 336 14.17 8.89 8.54
C ALA A 336 15.68 9.07 8.59
N VAL A 337 16.13 10.26 9.00
CA VAL A 337 17.56 10.60 9.11
C VAL A 337 17.87 11.25 10.45
N HIS A 338 19.04 10.96 10.96
CA HIS A 338 19.62 11.62 12.13
C HIS A 338 21.15 11.60 12.03
N GLY A 339 21.76 12.77 11.92
CA GLY A 339 23.19 12.86 11.62
C GLY A 339 23.51 12.19 10.27
N SER A 340 24.43 11.23 10.27
CA SER A 340 24.77 10.40 9.09
C SER A 340 23.91 9.14 8.96
N ARG A 341 23.02 8.89 9.90
CA ARG A 341 22.20 7.67 9.94
C ARG A 341 20.94 7.83 9.14
N VAL A 342 20.65 6.84 8.29
CA VAL A 342 19.43 6.73 7.50
C VAL A 342 18.75 5.42 7.86
N VAL A 343 17.47 5.47 8.17
CA VAL A 343 16.66 4.28 8.47
C VAL A 343 15.55 4.15 7.43
N GLY A 344 15.37 2.95 6.92
CA GLY A 344 14.34 2.61 5.96
C GLY A 344 13.86 1.17 6.16
N VAL A 345 12.95 0.72 5.32
CA VAL A 345 12.42 -0.65 5.32
C VAL A 345 12.74 -1.30 4.00
N GLY A 346 13.51 -2.37 4.04
CA GLY A 346 13.98 -3.09 2.87
C GLY A 346 13.54 -4.55 2.87
N ALA A 347 13.45 -5.14 1.68
CA ALA A 347 13.14 -6.55 1.49
C ALA A 347 13.83 -7.10 0.24
N SER A 348 13.89 -8.42 0.14
CA SER A 348 14.44 -9.13 -1.02
C SER A 348 13.63 -10.39 -1.31
N PRO A 349 13.86 -11.09 -2.43
CA PRO A 349 13.24 -12.39 -2.66
C PRO A 349 13.59 -13.47 -1.62
N ARG A 350 14.61 -13.23 -0.81
CA ARG A 350 15.09 -14.16 0.24
C ARG A 350 14.81 -13.68 1.65
N SER A 351 14.32 -12.45 1.83
CA SER A 351 13.99 -11.87 3.13
C SER A 351 12.70 -11.06 3.07
N ALA A 352 11.85 -11.23 4.08
CA ALA A 352 10.72 -10.35 4.30
C ALA A 352 11.19 -8.92 4.65
N HIS A 353 10.25 -7.99 4.74
CA HIS A 353 10.57 -6.60 5.08
C HIS A 353 11.21 -6.48 6.47
N GLU A 354 12.31 -5.78 6.52
CA GLU A 354 13.13 -5.55 7.72
C GLU A 354 13.56 -4.09 7.82
N VAL A 355 13.82 -3.63 9.02
CA VAL A 355 14.28 -2.25 9.24
C VAL A 355 15.79 -2.19 9.03
N VAL A 356 16.21 -1.36 8.10
CA VAL A 356 17.60 -1.22 7.64
C VAL A 356 18.14 0.14 8.03
N GLU A 357 19.32 0.18 8.63
CA GLU A 357 20.07 1.40 8.93
C GLU A 357 21.29 1.50 8.01
N LEU A 358 21.41 2.62 7.31
CA LEU A 358 22.57 2.99 6.50
C LEU A 358 23.31 4.13 7.19
N ASP A 359 24.63 3.97 7.36
CA ASP A 359 25.51 5.09 7.68
C ASP A 359 26.00 5.75 6.38
N ALA A 360 25.48 6.93 6.10
CA ALA A 360 25.80 7.67 4.88
C ALA A 360 27.28 8.10 4.81
N SER A 361 28.00 8.17 5.95
CA SER A 361 29.41 8.53 5.98
C SER A 361 30.35 7.38 5.61
N THR A 362 29.93 6.14 5.85
CA THR A 362 30.74 4.92 5.59
C THR A 362 30.17 4.06 4.47
N GLY A 363 28.92 4.26 4.08
CA GLY A 363 28.19 3.42 3.11
C GLY A 363 27.80 2.04 3.68
N ARG A 364 27.94 1.80 4.97
CA ARG A 364 27.61 0.53 5.60
C ARG A 364 26.14 0.47 6.00
N ALA A 365 25.49 -0.63 5.60
CA ALA A 365 24.12 -0.92 5.98
C ALA A 365 24.06 -2.16 6.87
N ARG A 366 23.06 -2.16 7.78
CA ARG A 366 22.78 -3.30 8.66
C ARG A 366 21.27 -3.37 8.95
N VAL A 367 20.80 -4.57 9.25
CA VAL A 367 19.45 -4.76 9.76
C VAL A 367 19.42 -4.42 11.24
N ILE A 368 18.47 -3.59 11.66
CA ILE A 368 18.35 -3.15 13.06
C ILE A 368 17.04 -3.58 13.71
N GLY A 369 16.05 -4.04 12.95
CA GLY A 369 14.76 -4.45 13.50
C GLY A 369 13.90 -5.21 12.51
N ALA A 370 12.85 -5.84 13.03
CA ALA A 370 11.94 -6.75 12.30
C ALA A 370 12.68 -7.89 11.58
N ALA A 371 13.96 -8.08 11.87
CA ALA A 371 14.71 -9.25 11.42
C ALA A 371 14.20 -10.46 12.19
N HIS A 372 13.74 -11.44 11.47
CA HIS A 372 13.36 -12.72 12.03
C HIS A 372 14.34 -13.76 11.51
N ASP A 373 14.68 -14.74 12.35
CA ASP A 373 15.27 -15.96 11.86
C ASP A 373 14.30 -16.56 10.83
N ASP A 374 14.84 -17.20 9.80
CA ASP A 374 13.98 -17.84 8.80
C ASP A 374 13.01 -18.79 9.48
N PRO A 375 11.69 -18.63 9.31
CA PRO A 375 10.71 -19.47 10.02
C PRO A 375 10.71 -20.91 9.53
N VAL A 376 11.27 -21.15 8.33
CA VAL A 376 11.49 -22.46 7.71
C VAL A 376 12.82 -22.43 6.99
N ASP A 377 13.31 -23.61 6.59
CA ASP A 377 14.51 -23.70 5.75
C ASP A 377 14.33 -22.86 4.45
N PRO A 378 15.22 -21.88 4.20
CA PRO A 378 15.17 -21.06 2.98
C PRO A 378 15.21 -21.83 1.66
N ALA A 379 15.56 -23.11 1.68
CA ALA A 379 15.49 -23.98 0.52
C ALA A 379 14.05 -24.16 -0.02
N TYR A 380 13.03 -23.85 0.79
CA TYR A 380 11.62 -23.86 0.36
C TYR A 380 11.16 -22.55 -0.28
N TYR A 381 11.97 -21.48 -0.20
CA TYR A 381 11.59 -20.19 -0.78
C TYR A 381 11.64 -20.24 -2.31
N PRO A 382 10.67 -19.61 -2.99
CA PRO A 382 10.66 -19.58 -4.44
C PRO A 382 11.82 -18.76 -5.00
N GLU A 383 12.19 -19.06 -6.24
CA GLU A 383 13.21 -18.32 -6.99
C GLU A 383 12.51 -17.55 -8.13
N PRO A 384 12.19 -16.25 -7.94
CA PRO A 384 11.46 -15.49 -8.93
C PRO A 384 12.27 -15.18 -10.17
N GLN A 385 11.57 -15.11 -11.29
CA GLN A 385 12.09 -14.61 -12.57
C GLN A 385 11.43 -13.26 -12.86
N ILE A 386 12.24 -12.25 -13.11
CA ILE A 386 11.76 -10.95 -13.58
C ILE A 386 11.63 -11.05 -15.08
N ARG A 387 10.40 -10.91 -15.60
CA ARG A 387 10.14 -11.09 -17.03
C ARG A 387 9.30 -9.95 -17.61
N ALA A 388 9.48 -9.72 -18.90
CA ALA A 388 8.61 -8.91 -19.72
C ALA A 388 7.92 -9.80 -20.76
N PHE A 389 6.63 -9.56 -20.96
CA PHE A 389 5.79 -10.26 -21.92
C PHE A 389 5.26 -9.27 -22.95
N THR A 390 4.86 -9.77 -24.10
CA THR A 390 4.21 -8.96 -25.13
C THR A 390 2.71 -9.19 -25.08
N GLY A 391 1.98 -8.13 -24.81
CA GLY A 391 0.52 -8.13 -24.80
C GLY A 391 -0.10 -7.73 -26.14
N PRO A 392 -1.42 -7.53 -26.17
CA PRO A 392 -2.10 -6.98 -27.34
C PRO A 392 -1.46 -5.66 -27.81
N ASP A 393 -1.47 -5.44 -29.14
CA ASP A 393 -0.87 -4.26 -29.77
C ASP A 393 0.64 -4.08 -29.50
N GLY A 394 1.34 -5.15 -29.12
CA GLY A 394 2.77 -5.12 -28.86
C GLY A 394 3.16 -4.46 -27.52
N ARG A 395 2.22 -4.24 -26.63
CA ARG A 395 2.50 -3.66 -25.29
C ARG A 395 3.44 -4.56 -24.51
N GLU A 396 4.45 -3.98 -23.88
CA GLU A 396 5.29 -4.66 -22.89
C GLU A 396 4.56 -4.76 -21.55
N ILE A 397 4.55 -5.96 -20.97
CA ILE A 397 3.91 -6.26 -19.68
C ILE A 397 4.98 -6.81 -18.74
N HIS A 398 5.18 -6.15 -17.60
CA HIS A 398 6.12 -6.61 -16.59
C HIS A 398 5.45 -7.61 -15.64
N ALA A 399 6.19 -8.66 -15.27
CA ALA A 399 5.70 -9.68 -14.34
C ALA A 399 6.85 -10.33 -13.56
N HIS A 400 6.49 -10.85 -12.38
CA HIS A 400 7.36 -11.73 -11.60
C HIS A 400 6.79 -13.15 -11.68
N ILE A 401 7.58 -14.07 -12.17
CA ILE A 401 7.19 -15.48 -12.31
C ILE A 401 7.87 -16.28 -11.22
N TYR A 402 7.07 -16.95 -10.40
CA TYR A 402 7.50 -17.80 -9.30
C TYR A 402 7.17 -19.27 -9.65
N PRO A 403 8.11 -20.01 -10.26
CA PRO A 403 7.88 -21.43 -10.55
C PRO A 403 7.68 -22.24 -9.27
N PRO A 404 7.01 -23.42 -9.35
CA PRO A 404 7.02 -24.36 -8.26
C PRO A 404 8.44 -24.67 -7.79
N HIS A 405 8.65 -24.70 -6.47
CA HIS A 405 9.98 -24.89 -5.89
C HIS A 405 9.91 -25.68 -4.58
N HIS A 406 10.66 -26.78 -4.51
CA HIS A 406 10.75 -27.61 -3.33
C HIS A 406 12.12 -28.31 -3.28
N PRO A 407 12.83 -28.36 -2.13
CA PRO A 407 14.14 -28.98 -2.04
C PRO A 407 14.15 -30.49 -2.27
N ASP A 408 13.06 -31.19 -1.92
CA ASP A 408 13.03 -32.66 -1.90
C ASP A 408 12.09 -33.29 -2.94
N HIS A 409 11.26 -32.49 -3.61
CA HIS A 409 10.24 -32.99 -4.53
C HIS A 409 10.37 -32.38 -5.93
N VAL A 410 10.07 -33.22 -6.92
CA VAL A 410 9.93 -32.83 -8.33
C VAL A 410 8.71 -33.53 -8.91
N ALA A 411 8.09 -32.95 -9.92
CA ALA A 411 7.03 -33.61 -10.67
C ALA A 411 7.59 -34.57 -11.75
N ARG A 412 6.70 -35.30 -12.39
CA ARG A 412 7.07 -36.14 -13.53
C ARG A 412 7.51 -35.24 -14.69
N GLY A 413 8.45 -35.69 -15.48
CA GLY A 413 9.06 -34.88 -16.53
C GLY A 413 8.13 -34.41 -17.67
N ASP A 414 6.97 -35.04 -17.79
CA ASP A 414 5.92 -34.71 -18.77
C ASP A 414 4.74 -33.93 -18.19
N GLU A 415 4.72 -33.71 -16.89
CA GLU A 415 3.67 -32.96 -16.19
C GLU A 415 4.00 -31.46 -16.20
N LEU A 416 3.04 -30.62 -16.59
CA LEU A 416 3.14 -29.17 -16.49
C LEU A 416 2.44 -28.68 -15.22
N PRO A 417 3.00 -27.67 -14.53
CA PRO A 417 2.43 -27.18 -13.28
C PRO A 417 1.18 -26.32 -13.50
N PRO A 418 0.25 -26.32 -12.52
CA PRO A 418 -0.76 -25.30 -12.44
C PRO A 418 -0.13 -23.96 -12.05
N TYR A 419 -0.72 -22.87 -12.52
CA TYR A 419 -0.31 -21.50 -12.19
C TYR A 419 -1.49 -20.66 -11.75
N VAL A 420 -1.23 -19.76 -10.81
CA VAL A 420 -2.19 -18.73 -10.38
C VAL A 420 -1.65 -17.36 -10.78
N VAL A 421 -2.43 -16.62 -11.55
CA VAL A 421 -2.14 -15.22 -11.87
C VAL A 421 -2.57 -14.37 -10.67
N TRP A 422 -1.62 -13.61 -10.12
CA TRP A 422 -1.86 -12.67 -9.03
C TRP A 422 -1.99 -11.26 -9.58
N VAL A 423 -3.11 -10.62 -9.24
CA VAL A 423 -3.47 -9.28 -9.71
C VAL A 423 -3.49 -8.34 -8.52
N HIS A 424 -2.55 -7.40 -8.50
CA HIS A 424 -2.48 -6.44 -7.40
C HIS A 424 -3.65 -5.45 -7.40
N GLY A 425 -3.92 -4.89 -6.23
CA GLY A 425 -4.90 -3.81 -6.05
C GLY A 425 -4.38 -2.43 -6.43
N GLY A 426 -5.18 -1.46 -6.17
CA GLY A 426 -4.97 -0.06 -6.49
C GLY A 426 -6.08 0.48 -7.39
N PRO A 427 -6.02 0.40 -8.70
CA PRO A 427 -5.04 -0.27 -9.56
C PRO A 427 -3.69 0.44 -9.72
N THR A 428 -3.59 1.71 -9.32
CA THR A 428 -2.34 2.47 -9.37
C THR A 428 -1.41 2.03 -8.23
N GLY A 429 -0.69 0.98 -8.47
CA GLY A 429 0.23 0.34 -7.55
C GLY A 429 1.06 -0.70 -8.31
N ARG A 430 1.77 -1.55 -7.60
CA ARG A 430 2.55 -2.64 -8.19
C ARG A 430 2.78 -3.77 -7.20
N SER A 431 3.10 -4.93 -7.71
CA SER A 431 3.63 -6.04 -6.91
C SER A 431 5.14 -5.86 -6.76
N PRO A 432 5.67 -5.80 -5.52
CA PRO A 432 7.11 -5.71 -5.28
C PRO A 432 7.81 -7.05 -5.41
N LEU A 433 9.11 -7.03 -5.67
CA LEU A 433 9.96 -8.23 -5.72
C LEU A 433 10.52 -8.53 -4.33
N VAL A 434 9.76 -9.27 -3.54
CA VAL A 434 10.06 -9.58 -2.13
C VAL A 434 9.71 -11.02 -1.78
N LEU A 435 10.23 -11.52 -0.66
CA LEU A 435 9.77 -12.78 -0.10
C LEU A 435 8.35 -12.59 0.45
N ASP A 436 7.41 -13.31 -0.15
CA ASP A 436 6.02 -13.40 0.30
C ASP A 436 5.72 -14.85 0.67
N LEU A 437 5.45 -15.12 1.94
CA LEU A 437 5.17 -16.48 2.41
C LEU A 437 3.82 -17.02 1.91
N GLU A 438 2.89 -16.16 1.48
CA GLU A 438 1.68 -16.60 0.79
C GLU A 438 2.01 -17.18 -0.60
N ILE A 439 2.94 -16.54 -1.33
CA ILE A 439 3.45 -17.10 -2.59
C ILE A 439 4.19 -18.42 -2.33
N ALA A 440 5.07 -18.44 -1.33
CA ALA A 440 5.81 -19.64 -0.97
C ALA A 440 4.90 -20.79 -0.51
N TYR A 441 3.76 -20.49 0.10
CA TYR A 441 2.72 -21.46 0.45
C TYR A 441 2.23 -22.23 -0.78
N PHE A 442 2.04 -21.59 -1.92
CA PHE A 442 1.65 -22.22 -3.16
C PHE A 442 2.83 -22.89 -3.88
N THR A 443 3.96 -22.18 -4.04
CA THR A 443 5.10 -22.69 -4.81
C THR A 443 5.74 -23.93 -4.18
N SER A 444 5.80 -23.98 -2.86
CA SER A 444 6.32 -25.15 -2.12
C SER A 444 5.40 -26.39 -2.18
N ARG A 445 4.17 -26.21 -2.67
CA ARG A 445 3.22 -27.31 -2.93
C ARG A 445 3.14 -27.72 -4.39
N GLY A 446 3.90 -27.05 -5.27
CA GLY A 446 3.91 -27.38 -6.68
C GLY A 446 2.95 -26.55 -7.53
N ILE A 447 2.56 -25.37 -7.06
CA ILE A 447 1.71 -24.43 -7.79
C ILE A 447 2.52 -23.17 -8.11
N GLY A 448 2.68 -22.84 -9.38
CA GLY A 448 3.36 -21.62 -9.78
C GLY A 448 2.51 -20.37 -9.56
N VAL A 449 3.16 -19.22 -9.39
CA VAL A 449 2.52 -17.92 -9.25
C VAL A 449 3.10 -16.94 -10.27
N ALA A 450 2.23 -16.19 -10.93
CA ALA A 450 2.61 -15.11 -11.83
C ALA A 450 2.01 -13.79 -11.31
N GLU A 451 2.84 -12.95 -10.71
CA GLU A 451 2.45 -11.58 -10.34
C GLU A 451 2.55 -10.68 -11.57
N VAL A 452 1.42 -10.17 -12.05
CA VAL A 452 1.37 -9.33 -13.26
C VAL A 452 1.27 -7.87 -12.85
N ASN A 453 2.27 -7.08 -13.22
CA ASN A 453 2.22 -5.63 -13.17
C ASN A 453 1.61 -5.11 -14.48
N TYR A 454 0.29 -5.25 -14.61
CA TYR A 454 -0.50 -4.88 -15.78
C TYR A 454 -0.36 -3.40 -16.14
N GLY A 455 -0.70 -3.04 -17.37
CA GLY A 455 -0.76 -1.63 -17.79
C GLY A 455 -1.62 -0.80 -16.84
N GLY A 456 -1.07 0.30 -16.32
CA GLY A 456 -1.63 1.06 -15.22
C GLY A 456 -0.84 0.92 -13.91
N SER A 457 0.02 -0.09 -13.80
CA SER A 457 0.91 -0.25 -12.64
C SER A 457 1.92 0.89 -12.53
N SER A 458 2.31 1.18 -11.29
CA SER A 458 3.41 2.10 -10.99
C SER A 458 4.78 1.42 -11.14
N GLY A 459 5.85 2.21 -11.07
CA GLY A 459 7.22 1.70 -11.12
C GLY A 459 7.87 1.75 -12.51
N HIS A 460 7.12 2.06 -13.55
CA HIS A 460 7.57 2.07 -14.95
C HIS A 460 7.23 3.36 -15.70
N GLY A 461 7.13 4.46 -14.98
CA GLY A 461 6.84 5.78 -15.52
C GLY A 461 5.35 6.09 -15.70
N ARG A 462 5.07 7.38 -15.94
CA ARG A 462 3.70 7.89 -16.12
C ARG A 462 3.01 7.31 -17.35
N GLU A 463 3.73 7.08 -18.43
CA GLU A 463 3.16 6.49 -19.65
C GLU A 463 2.61 5.10 -19.39
N TYR A 464 3.36 4.24 -18.69
CA TYR A 464 2.90 2.91 -18.29
C TYR A 464 1.69 2.99 -17.35
N ARG A 465 1.75 3.87 -16.35
CA ARG A 465 0.67 4.12 -15.40
C ARG A 465 -0.61 4.61 -16.12
N ASN A 466 -0.47 5.46 -17.12
CA ASN A 466 -1.59 6.01 -17.88
C ASN A 466 -2.19 5.06 -18.91
N ARG A 467 -1.62 3.88 -19.13
CA ARG A 467 -2.22 2.85 -20.01
C ARG A 467 -3.61 2.43 -19.56
N LEU A 468 -3.93 2.60 -18.28
CA LEU A 468 -5.23 2.23 -17.73
C LEU A 468 -6.26 3.35 -17.80
N ARG A 469 -5.88 4.54 -18.23
CA ARG A 469 -6.84 5.65 -18.39
C ARG A 469 -7.94 5.26 -19.36
N GLU A 470 -9.19 5.34 -18.88
CA GLU A 470 -10.40 4.91 -19.59
C GLU A 470 -10.38 3.43 -20.05
N GLN A 471 -9.45 2.64 -19.56
CA GLN A 471 -9.20 1.25 -19.98
C GLN A 471 -9.30 0.23 -18.85
N TRP A 472 -9.72 0.64 -17.67
CA TRP A 472 -9.89 -0.30 -16.56
C TRP A 472 -11.01 -1.30 -16.87
N GLY A 473 -10.73 -2.58 -16.64
CA GLY A 473 -11.55 -3.71 -17.08
C GLY A 473 -11.24 -4.19 -18.51
N VAL A 474 -10.35 -3.51 -19.22
CA VAL A 474 -9.90 -3.89 -20.58
C VAL A 474 -8.41 -4.25 -20.56
N VAL A 475 -7.52 -3.27 -20.36
CA VAL A 475 -6.06 -3.48 -20.40
C VAL A 475 -5.60 -4.41 -19.29
N ASP A 476 -6.08 -4.26 -18.07
CA ASP A 476 -5.76 -5.13 -16.95
C ASP A 476 -6.17 -6.59 -17.19
N VAL A 477 -7.36 -6.81 -17.73
CA VAL A 477 -7.87 -8.14 -18.10
C VAL A 477 -7.03 -8.75 -19.24
N GLU A 478 -6.77 -7.98 -20.30
CA GLU A 478 -5.98 -8.43 -21.44
C GLU A 478 -4.53 -8.76 -21.06
N ASP A 479 -3.89 -7.90 -20.25
CA ASP A 479 -2.49 -8.09 -19.87
C ASP A 479 -2.30 -9.32 -18.98
N CYS A 480 -3.20 -9.53 -18.02
CA CYS A 480 -3.18 -10.74 -17.18
C CYS A 480 -3.39 -12.01 -18.03
N ALA A 481 -4.34 -11.99 -18.96
CA ALA A 481 -4.59 -13.11 -19.88
C ALA A 481 -3.39 -13.38 -20.79
N ALA A 482 -2.74 -12.34 -21.31
CA ALA A 482 -1.58 -12.47 -22.18
C ALA A 482 -0.41 -13.17 -21.46
N VAL A 483 -0.14 -12.82 -20.21
CA VAL A 483 0.90 -13.49 -19.41
C VAL A 483 0.55 -14.95 -19.14
N ALA A 484 -0.69 -15.24 -18.73
CA ALA A 484 -1.15 -16.60 -18.48
C ALA A 484 -1.03 -17.50 -19.71
N LEU A 485 -1.48 -17.00 -20.87
CA LEU A 485 -1.42 -17.73 -22.13
C LEU A 485 0.00 -17.92 -22.63
N ALA A 486 0.87 -16.91 -22.47
CA ALA A 486 2.28 -17.02 -22.83
C ALA A 486 2.99 -18.11 -22.03
N LEU A 487 2.74 -18.19 -20.73
CA LEU A 487 3.28 -19.26 -19.87
C LEU A 487 2.80 -20.65 -20.30
N ALA A 488 1.55 -20.77 -20.72
CA ALA A 488 1.01 -22.03 -21.25
C ALA A 488 1.62 -22.40 -22.61
N ASP A 489 1.69 -21.43 -23.52
CA ASP A 489 2.19 -21.64 -24.88
C ASP A 489 3.68 -22.02 -24.91
N GLU A 490 4.48 -21.48 -24.01
CA GLU A 490 5.91 -21.83 -23.88
C GLU A 490 6.15 -23.14 -23.13
N GLY A 491 5.12 -23.78 -22.59
CA GLY A 491 5.24 -25.02 -21.83
C GLY A 491 5.67 -24.85 -20.36
N THR A 492 5.57 -23.66 -19.81
CA THR A 492 5.85 -23.38 -18.39
C THR A 492 4.65 -23.76 -17.50
N ALA A 493 3.42 -23.54 -17.98
CA ALA A 493 2.18 -23.80 -17.24
C ALA A 493 1.26 -24.74 -18.00
N ASP A 494 0.44 -25.51 -17.27
CA ASP A 494 -0.65 -26.28 -17.85
C ASP A 494 -1.82 -25.35 -18.23
N ARG A 495 -2.13 -25.28 -19.53
CA ARG A 495 -3.21 -24.44 -20.08
C ARG A 495 -4.58 -24.69 -19.42
N ARG A 496 -4.82 -25.91 -18.95
CA ARG A 496 -6.09 -26.30 -18.32
C ARG A 496 -6.13 -26.07 -16.82
N ARG A 497 -4.99 -25.72 -16.22
CA ARG A 497 -4.87 -25.50 -14.77
C ARG A 497 -4.33 -24.09 -14.47
N LEU A 498 -5.02 -23.08 -15.02
CA LEU A 498 -4.76 -21.67 -14.77
C LEU A 498 -5.85 -21.12 -13.86
N ALA A 499 -5.46 -20.41 -12.83
CA ALA A 499 -6.35 -19.65 -11.95
C ALA A 499 -5.95 -18.19 -11.92
N ILE A 500 -6.84 -17.35 -11.43
CA ILE A 500 -6.61 -15.91 -11.21
C ILE A 500 -7.07 -15.52 -9.82
N ARG A 501 -6.31 -14.67 -9.15
CA ARG A 501 -6.69 -14.12 -7.86
C ARG A 501 -6.32 -12.65 -7.74
N GLY A 502 -7.08 -11.89 -6.98
CA GLY A 502 -6.75 -10.52 -6.67
C GLY A 502 -7.66 -9.91 -5.63
N GLY A 503 -7.17 -8.87 -4.98
CA GLY A 503 -7.92 -8.09 -3.99
C GLY A 503 -8.21 -6.68 -4.47
N SER A 504 -9.32 -6.09 -4.02
CA SER A 504 -9.72 -4.73 -4.34
C SER A 504 -9.87 -4.52 -5.86
N ALA A 505 -9.08 -3.64 -6.47
CA ALA A 505 -9.00 -3.50 -7.92
C ALA A 505 -8.56 -4.80 -8.61
N GLY A 506 -7.71 -5.59 -7.96
CA GLY A 506 -7.33 -6.93 -8.43
C GLY A 506 -8.51 -7.92 -8.35
N GLY A 507 -9.38 -7.78 -7.36
CA GLY A 507 -10.64 -8.51 -7.27
C GLY A 507 -11.61 -8.17 -8.40
N TRP A 508 -11.69 -6.90 -8.77
CA TRP A 508 -12.38 -6.44 -9.97
C TRP A 508 -11.86 -7.12 -11.22
N THR A 509 -10.55 -7.04 -11.46
CA THR A 509 -9.92 -7.65 -12.64
C THR A 509 -10.13 -9.16 -12.66
N THR A 510 -10.06 -9.83 -11.50
CA THR A 510 -10.34 -11.26 -11.38
C THR A 510 -11.78 -11.58 -11.78
N ALA A 511 -12.77 -10.88 -11.22
CA ALA A 511 -14.18 -11.09 -11.53
C ALA A 511 -14.49 -10.78 -13.02
N ALA A 512 -13.94 -9.67 -13.54
CA ALA A 512 -14.08 -9.29 -14.94
C ALA A 512 -13.47 -10.35 -15.88
N SER A 513 -12.29 -10.88 -15.53
CA SER A 513 -11.64 -11.95 -16.29
C SER A 513 -12.47 -13.24 -16.33
N LEU A 514 -13.06 -13.63 -15.19
CA LEU A 514 -13.95 -14.80 -15.13
C LEU A 514 -15.25 -14.61 -15.93
N ALA A 515 -15.74 -13.37 -15.99
CA ALA A 515 -16.97 -13.03 -16.71
C ALA A 515 -16.80 -12.91 -18.23
N THR A 516 -15.61 -12.52 -18.70
CA THR A 516 -15.38 -12.11 -20.09
C THR A 516 -14.35 -12.94 -20.85
N THR A 517 -13.64 -13.85 -20.19
CA THR A 517 -12.64 -14.72 -20.83
C THR A 517 -12.84 -16.18 -20.43
N ASP A 518 -12.23 -17.09 -21.19
CA ASP A 518 -12.20 -18.53 -20.93
C ASP A 518 -10.78 -19.01 -20.52
N VAL A 519 -9.91 -18.10 -20.12
CA VAL A 519 -8.50 -18.39 -19.82
C VAL A 519 -8.36 -19.20 -18.52
N TYR A 520 -9.19 -18.90 -17.53
CA TYR A 520 -9.01 -19.42 -16.17
C TYR A 520 -10.05 -20.48 -15.82
N ALA A 521 -9.59 -21.55 -15.17
CA ALA A 521 -10.46 -22.62 -14.69
C ALA A 521 -11.18 -22.29 -13.37
N CYS A 522 -10.63 -21.34 -12.60
CA CYS A 522 -11.24 -20.83 -11.35
C CYS A 522 -10.59 -19.52 -10.92
N GLY A 523 -11.16 -18.88 -9.90
CA GLY A 523 -10.60 -17.65 -9.36
C GLY A 523 -10.93 -17.40 -7.89
N THR A 524 -10.09 -16.57 -7.26
CA THR A 524 -10.27 -16.09 -5.89
C THR A 524 -10.41 -14.57 -5.91
N ILE A 525 -11.54 -14.08 -5.44
CA ILE A 525 -11.94 -12.67 -5.48
C ILE A 525 -11.98 -12.15 -4.05
N LEU A 526 -11.10 -11.19 -3.73
CA LEU A 526 -10.98 -10.65 -2.38
C LEU A 526 -11.46 -9.19 -2.35
N TYR A 527 -12.37 -8.88 -1.44
CA TYR A 527 -12.91 -7.52 -1.18
C TYR A 527 -13.00 -6.64 -2.46
N PRO A 528 -13.76 -7.06 -3.47
CA PRO A 528 -13.73 -6.47 -4.81
C PRO A 528 -14.64 -5.26 -4.98
N VAL A 529 -14.35 -4.46 -6.01
CA VAL A 529 -15.37 -3.66 -6.70
C VAL A 529 -16.03 -4.54 -7.75
N LEU A 530 -17.36 -4.56 -7.82
CA LEU A 530 -18.13 -5.42 -8.73
C LEU A 530 -19.20 -4.67 -9.54
N ASP A 531 -19.69 -3.57 -9.00
CA ASP A 531 -20.66 -2.68 -9.64
C ASP A 531 -20.11 -1.25 -9.62
N LEU A 532 -19.69 -0.77 -10.78
CA LEU A 532 -19.05 0.54 -10.90
C LEU A 532 -20.01 1.70 -10.62
N SER A 533 -21.24 1.61 -11.12
CA SER A 533 -22.21 2.70 -11.00
C SER A 533 -22.58 2.96 -9.54
N GLU A 534 -22.87 1.91 -8.79
CA GLU A 534 -23.25 2.00 -7.38
C GLU A 534 -22.03 2.38 -6.51
N TRP A 535 -20.87 1.81 -6.81
CA TRP A 535 -19.64 2.13 -6.08
C TRP A 535 -19.30 3.61 -6.17
N ALA A 536 -19.34 4.19 -7.37
CA ALA A 536 -19.11 5.62 -7.61
C ALA A 536 -20.23 6.53 -7.10
N SER A 537 -21.45 6.01 -6.93
CA SER A 537 -22.62 6.80 -6.56
C SER A 537 -22.91 6.86 -5.06
N GLY A 538 -21.91 6.62 -4.21
CA GLY A 538 -22.01 6.81 -2.76
C GLY A 538 -21.75 5.58 -1.91
N GLU A 539 -21.27 4.48 -2.48
CA GLU A 539 -20.89 3.29 -1.71
C GLU A 539 -19.44 3.32 -1.23
N THR A 540 -18.55 4.06 -1.89
CA THR A 540 -17.15 4.14 -1.48
C THR A 540 -16.83 5.44 -0.72
N HIS A 541 -15.68 5.45 -0.06
CA HIS A 541 -15.16 6.59 0.68
C HIS A 541 -14.73 7.75 -0.24
N ASP A 542 -14.54 8.91 0.36
CA ASP A 542 -14.28 10.15 -0.38
C ASP A 542 -13.03 10.11 -1.25
N PHE A 543 -11.93 9.55 -0.75
CA PHE A 543 -10.66 9.54 -1.46
C PHE A 543 -10.75 8.91 -2.86
N GLU A 544 -11.46 7.80 -3.00
CA GLU A 544 -11.64 7.09 -4.26
C GLU A 544 -12.99 7.39 -4.96
N SER A 545 -13.82 8.24 -4.38
CA SER A 545 -15.19 8.48 -4.88
C SER A 545 -15.26 8.97 -6.33
N GLN A 546 -14.21 9.60 -6.84
CA GLN A 546 -14.11 10.07 -8.22
C GLN A 546 -12.95 9.45 -9.01
N TYR A 547 -12.36 8.39 -8.49
CA TYR A 547 -11.27 7.68 -9.15
C TYR A 547 -11.66 7.13 -10.52
N LEU A 548 -12.90 6.71 -10.68
CA LEU A 548 -13.41 6.15 -11.94
C LEU A 548 -13.49 7.18 -13.07
N GLU A 549 -13.48 8.46 -12.77
CA GLU A 549 -13.41 9.52 -13.77
C GLU A 549 -12.22 9.34 -14.72
N SER A 550 -11.05 8.96 -14.19
CA SER A 550 -9.86 8.67 -14.99
C SER A 550 -9.78 7.24 -15.50
N LEU A 551 -10.23 6.27 -14.69
CA LEU A 551 -10.12 4.84 -15.02
C LEU A 551 -11.14 4.34 -16.04
N VAL A 552 -12.33 4.93 -16.03
CA VAL A 552 -13.46 4.53 -16.89
C VAL A 552 -13.93 5.69 -17.76
N GLY A 553 -13.92 6.89 -17.24
CA GLY A 553 -14.45 8.12 -17.83
C GLY A 553 -15.57 8.72 -17.00
N PRO A 554 -15.95 9.98 -17.25
CA PRO A 554 -17.04 10.63 -16.54
C PRO A 554 -18.35 9.86 -16.70
N ILE A 555 -19.01 9.50 -15.60
CA ILE A 555 -20.23 8.69 -15.64
C ILE A 555 -21.35 9.36 -16.42
N ALA A 556 -21.44 10.69 -16.37
CA ALA A 556 -22.43 11.46 -17.12
C ALA A 556 -22.25 11.35 -18.65
N GLU A 557 -21.02 11.13 -19.11
CA GLU A 557 -20.67 11.04 -20.53
C GLU A 557 -20.68 9.59 -21.03
N VAL A 558 -20.30 8.64 -20.18
CA VAL A 558 -20.11 7.24 -20.55
C VAL A 558 -20.84 6.25 -19.63
N PRO A 559 -22.12 6.47 -19.28
CA PRO A 559 -22.83 5.61 -18.32
C PRO A 559 -22.93 4.16 -18.80
N GLY A 560 -23.03 3.92 -20.10
CA GLY A 560 -23.06 2.58 -20.70
C GLY A 560 -21.75 1.80 -20.44
N ARG A 561 -20.61 2.48 -20.41
CA ARG A 561 -19.32 1.87 -20.13
C ARG A 561 -19.22 1.32 -18.69
N TYR A 562 -19.84 2.02 -17.73
CA TYR A 562 -19.93 1.55 -16.33
C TYR A 562 -20.71 0.25 -16.23
N LEU A 563 -21.84 0.13 -16.93
CA LEU A 563 -22.63 -1.09 -16.97
C LEU A 563 -21.93 -2.21 -17.74
N GLU A 564 -21.37 -1.89 -18.89
CA GLU A 564 -20.69 -2.84 -19.77
C GLU A 564 -19.50 -3.50 -19.09
N ARG A 565 -18.77 -2.77 -18.25
CA ARG A 565 -17.55 -3.28 -17.58
C ARG A 565 -17.81 -3.89 -16.21
N SER A 566 -18.96 -3.68 -15.59
CA SER A 566 -19.25 -4.20 -14.26
C SER A 566 -19.46 -5.72 -14.27
N PRO A 567 -18.68 -6.50 -13.49
CA PRO A 567 -18.89 -7.94 -13.37
C PRO A 567 -20.31 -8.32 -12.94
N SER A 568 -20.96 -7.51 -12.09
CA SER A 568 -22.36 -7.75 -11.69
C SER A 568 -23.34 -7.71 -12.84
N THR A 569 -23.05 -6.96 -13.91
CA THR A 569 -23.89 -6.92 -15.12
C THR A 569 -23.65 -8.12 -16.03
N HIS A 570 -22.50 -8.77 -15.92
CA HIS A 570 -22.08 -9.90 -16.75
C HIS A 570 -21.87 -11.19 -15.95
N ALA A 571 -22.54 -11.32 -14.82
CA ALA A 571 -22.47 -12.52 -13.98
C ALA A 571 -22.89 -13.79 -14.73
N ASP A 572 -23.78 -13.68 -15.74
CA ASP A 572 -24.18 -14.76 -16.64
C ASP A 572 -23.03 -15.33 -17.50
N GLY A 573 -21.98 -14.57 -17.70
CA GLY A 573 -20.76 -15.01 -18.39
C GLY A 573 -19.84 -15.89 -17.54
N ILE A 574 -19.99 -15.88 -16.22
CA ILE A 574 -19.15 -16.65 -15.32
C ILE A 574 -19.56 -18.13 -15.36
N THR A 575 -18.59 -18.97 -15.67
CA THR A 575 -18.77 -20.44 -15.74
C THR A 575 -17.82 -21.17 -14.82
N ALA A 576 -16.71 -20.53 -14.46
CA ALA A 576 -15.68 -21.11 -13.64
C ALA A 576 -16.03 -20.99 -12.14
N PRO A 577 -15.75 -22.01 -11.34
CA PRO A 577 -15.90 -21.92 -9.89
C PRO A 577 -15.05 -20.79 -9.31
N PHE A 578 -15.53 -20.17 -8.24
CA PHE A 578 -14.81 -19.11 -7.58
C PHE A 578 -15.00 -19.08 -6.05
N LEU A 579 -14.05 -18.47 -5.38
CA LEU A 579 -14.10 -18.12 -3.96
C LEU A 579 -14.20 -16.60 -3.85
N LEU A 580 -15.15 -16.11 -3.07
CA LEU A 580 -15.36 -14.69 -2.79
C LEU A 580 -15.15 -14.44 -1.29
N LEU A 581 -14.21 -13.55 -0.96
CA LEU A 581 -13.80 -13.22 0.40
C LEU A 581 -14.03 -11.73 0.67
N GLN A 582 -14.67 -11.40 1.82
CA GLN A 582 -15.08 -10.03 2.14
C GLN A 582 -14.92 -9.72 3.62
N GLY A 583 -14.38 -8.53 3.93
CA GLY A 583 -14.43 -7.97 5.27
C GLY A 583 -15.76 -7.23 5.51
N LEU A 584 -16.42 -7.49 6.64
CA LEU A 584 -17.73 -6.88 6.93
C LEU A 584 -17.65 -5.38 7.31
N GLU A 585 -16.46 -4.90 7.69
CA GLU A 585 -16.21 -3.51 8.07
C GLU A 585 -15.49 -2.72 6.95
N ASP A 586 -15.53 -3.23 5.73
CA ASP A 586 -14.89 -2.60 4.57
C ASP A 586 -15.66 -1.35 4.12
N ALA A 587 -15.02 -0.18 4.26
CA ALA A 587 -15.57 1.11 3.85
C ALA A 587 -15.10 1.53 2.43
N VAL A 588 -14.15 0.82 1.86
CA VAL A 588 -13.61 1.07 0.51
C VAL A 588 -14.41 0.30 -0.54
N CYS A 589 -14.49 -1.02 -0.38
CA CYS A 589 -15.33 -1.92 -1.17
C CYS A 589 -16.35 -2.58 -0.24
N PRO A 590 -17.52 -1.95 0.00
CA PRO A 590 -18.47 -2.44 1.00
C PRO A 590 -19.04 -3.82 0.69
N PRO A 591 -19.46 -4.59 1.69
CA PRO A 591 -20.05 -5.92 1.51
C PRO A 591 -21.25 -5.98 0.56
N VAL A 592 -22.00 -4.89 0.45
CA VAL A 592 -23.16 -4.78 -0.46
C VAL A 592 -22.78 -5.04 -1.92
N GLN A 593 -21.54 -4.74 -2.31
CA GLN A 593 -21.03 -5.08 -3.66
C GLN A 593 -21.07 -6.59 -3.90
N CYS A 594 -20.59 -7.39 -2.94
CA CYS A 594 -20.62 -8.85 -3.00
C CYS A 594 -22.05 -9.40 -2.94
N GLU A 595 -22.87 -8.87 -2.05
CA GLU A 595 -24.26 -9.31 -1.86
C GLU A 595 -25.09 -9.10 -3.14
N ARG A 596 -24.95 -7.95 -3.78
CA ARG A 596 -25.60 -7.64 -5.05
C ARG A 596 -25.14 -8.55 -6.18
N PHE A 597 -23.84 -8.79 -6.28
CA PHE A 597 -23.26 -9.68 -7.26
C PHE A 597 -23.78 -11.12 -7.12
N LEU A 598 -23.80 -11.63 -5.90
CA LEU A 598 -24.30 -12.98 -5.61
C LEU A 598 -25.81 -13.10 -5.89
N ALA A 599 -26.59 -12.07 -5.58
CA ALA A 599 -28.02 -12.05 -5.90
C ALA A 599 -28.28 -12.15 -7.40
N VAL A 600 -27.52 -11.40 -8.22
CA VAL A 600 -27.61 -11.49 -9.69
C VAL A 600 -27.20 -12.89 -10.17
N LEU A 601 -26.18 -13.47 -9.56
CA LEU A 601 -25.72 -14.81 -9.92
C LEU A 601 -26.76 -15.90 -9.60
N GLU A 602 -27.47 -15.78 -8.48
CA GLU A 602 -28.53 -16.71 -8.07
C GLU A 602 -29.77 -16.65 -8.99
N GLU A 603 -30.03 -15.53 -9.64
CA GLU A 603 -31.12 -15.36 -10.60
C GLU A 603 -30.85 -16.04 -11.95
N GLN A 604 -29.63 -16.50 -12.20
CA GLN A 604 -29.27 -17.19 -13.44
C GLN A 604 -29.80 -18.63 -13.44
N ASP A 605 -30.27 -19.10 -14.59
CA ASP A 605 -30.69 -20.50 -14.78
C ASP A 605 -29.57 -21.51 -14.60
N ARG A 606 -28.32 -21.03 -14.67
CA ARG A 606 -27.11 -21.84 -14.59
C ARG A 606 -26.44 -21.64 -13.26
N HIS A 607 -26.24 -22.74 -12.56
CA HIS A 607 -25.52 -22.75 -11.30
C HIS A 607 -24.00 -22.76 -11.51
N VAL A 608 -23.29 -21.84 -10.85
CA VAL A 608 -21.82 -21.79 -10.81
C VAL A 608 -21.36 -22.16 -9.41
N PRO A 609 -20.55 -23.23 -9.24
CA PRO A 609 -20.03 -23.58 -7.92
C PRO A 609 -19.20 -22.44 -7.34
N HIS A 610 -19.54 -21.98 -6.16
CA HIS A 610 -18.79 -20.93 -5.48
C HIS A 610 -18.90 -21.03 -3.96
N ALA A 611 -18.02 -20.28 -3.28
CA ALA A 611 -18.14 -20.05 -1.85
C ALA A 611 -18.00 -18.56 -1.56
N TYR A 612 -18.78 -18.08 -0.60
CA TYR A 612 -18.67 -16.73 -0.07
C TYR A 612 -18.37 -16.78 1.42
N ILE A 613 -17.27 -16.16 1.82
CA ILE A 613 -16.85 -16.10 3.22
C ILE A 613 -16.71 -14.63 3.61
N ALA A 614 -17.53 -14.20 4.57
CA ALA A 614 -17.48 -12.86 5.15
C ALA A 614 -16.82 -12.92 6.53
N PHE A 615 -15.95 -11.95 6.81
CA PHE A 615 -15.17 -11.90 8.05
C PHE A 615 -15.55 -10.71 8.91
N GLU A 616 -16.03 -10.99 10.12
CA GLU A 616 -16.25 -9.95 11.13
C GLU A 616 -14.91 -9.38 11.62
N GLY A 617 -14.87 -8.08 11.89
CA GLY A 617 -13.68 -7.38 12.40
C GLY A 617 -12.60 -7.11 11.35
N GLU A 618 -12.84 -7.46 10.07
CA GLU A 618 -11.97 -7.14 8.96
C GLU A 618 -12.56 -6.00 8.12
N GLY A 619 -11.69 -5.05 7.75
CA GLY A 619 -12.00 -3.98 6.82
C GLY A 619 -11.49 -4.29 5.41
N HIS A 620 -10.96 -3.26 4.75
CA HIS A 620 -10.38 -3.40 3.41
C HIS A 620 -8.96 -3.98 3.51
N GLY A 621 -8.85 -5.26 3.19
CA GLY A 621 -7.64 -6.07 3.43
C GLY A 621 -7.70 -6.80 4.76
N PHE A 622 -7.17 -8.00 4.80
CA PHE A 622 -7.19 -8.86 5.98
C PHE A 622 -5.92 -8.64 6.83
N ARG A 623 -6.09 -8.52 8.14
CA ARG A 623 -5.00 -8.24 9.08
C ARG A 623 -4.88 -9.27 10.20
N ARG A 624 -5.95 -9.99 10.49
CA ARG A 624 -5.99 -10.99 11.54
C ARG A 624 -5.47 -12.31 11.04
N ALA A 625 -4.62 -12.97 11.81
CA ALA A 625 -4.04 -14.24 11.44
C ALA A 625 -5.10 -15.33 11.15
N GLU A 626 -6.13 -15.42 11.97
CA GLU A 626 -7.20 -16.41 11.79
C GLU A 626 -7.98 -16.21 10.48
N THR A 627 -8.17 -14.96 10.06
CA THR A 627 -8.80 -14.62 8.77
C THR A 627 -7.92 -15.08 7.60
N MET A 628 -6.63 -14.75 7.66
CA MET A 628 -5.69 -15.11 6.60
C MET A 628 -5.49 -16.62 6.47
N VAL A 629 -5.46 -17.35 7.59
CA VAL A 629 -5.41 -18.81 7.60
C VAL A 629 -6.60 -19.39 6.86
N ARG A 630 -7.81 -18.96 7.21
CA ARG A 630 -9.03 -19.44 6.56
C ARG A 630 -9.07 -19.08 5.08
N ALA A 631 -8.64 -17.87 4.73
CA ALA A 631 -8.57 -17.41 3.33
C ALA A 631 -7.62 -18.28 2.51
N LEU A 632 -6.38 -18.51 2.97
CA LEU A 632 -5.37 -19.30 2.25
C LEU A 632 -5.76 -20.77 2.12
N GLU A 633 -6.24 -21.39 3.18
CA GLU A 633 -6.68 -22.79 3.13
C GLU A 633 -7.89 -22.97 2.21
N SER A 634 -8.83 -22.04 2.22
CA SER A 634 -10.00 -22.05 1.33
C SER A 634 -9.59 -21.87 -0.14
N GLU A 635 -8.66 -20.97 -0.40
CA GLU A 635 -8.12 -20.74 -1.74
C GLU A 635 -7.42 -21.99 -2.29
N LEU A 636 -6.54 -22.60 -1.51
CA LEU A 636 -5.86 -23.84 -1.92
C LEU A 636 -6.85 -24.99 -2.12
N SER A 637 -7.87 -25.09 -1.28
CA SER A 637 -8.92 -26.10 -1.43
C SER A 637 -9.73 -25.92 -2.73
N LEU A 638 -10.04 -24.66 -3.12
CA LEU A 638 -10.66 -24.39 -4.41
C LEU A 638 -9.79 -24.90 -5.56
N TYR A 639 -8.51 -24.54 -5.57
CA TYR A 639 -7.58 -24.98 -6.62
C TYR A 639 -7.42 -26.50 -6.66
N ALA A 640 -7.33 -27.13 -5.49
CA ALA A 640 -7.24 -28.58 -5.40
C ALA A 640 -8.46 -29.28 -6.02
N GLN A 641 -9.67 -28.79 -5.74
CA GLN A 641 -10.90 -29.35 -6.28
C GLN A 641 -11.02 -29.16 -7.78
N VAL A 642 -10.66 -27.98 -8.29
CA VAL A 642 -10.78 -27.65 -9.72
C VAL A 642 -9.68 -28.31 -10.55
N PHE A 643 -8.46 -28.31 -10.06
CA PHE A 643 -7.29 -28.83 -10.78
C PHE A 643 -7.05 -30.34 -10.56
N GLY A 644 -7.79 -30.97 -9.65
CA GLY A 644 -7.56 -32.38 -9.31
C GLY A 644 -6.26 -32.58 -8.53
N LEU A 645 -5.90 -31.64 -7.64
CA LEU A 645 -4.72 -31.74 -6.79
C LEU A 645 -5.08 -32.40 -5.44
N ASN A 646 -4.06 -32.86 -4.75
CA ASN A 646 -4.25 -33.51 -3.45
C ASN A 646 -3.23 -33.00 -2.41
N PRO A 647 -3.27 -31.71 -2.04
CA PRO A 647 -2.40 -31.18 -1.00
C PRO A 647 -2.71 -31.80 0.35
N PRO A 648 -1.68 -32.29 1.10
CA PRO A 648 -1.91 -32.90 2.40
C PRO A 648 -2.46 -31.92 3.45
N GLY A 649 -3.43 -32.36 4.25
CA GLY A 649 -3.86 -31.65 5.46
C GLY A 649 -4.68 -30.39 5.26
N ILE A 650 -5.21 -30.15 4.06
CA ILE A 650 -5.99 -28.94 3.76
C ILE A 650 -7.49 -29.21 3.97
N PRO A 651 -8.19 -28.38 4.78
CA PRO A 651 -9.64 -28.52 4.95
C PRO A 651 -10.38 -28.33 3.63
N LYS A 652 -11.37 -29.16 3.36
CA LYS A 652 -12.16 -29.05 2.14
C LYS A 652 -13.11 -27.88 2.21
N LEU A 653 -13.04 -27.00 1.22
CA LEU A 653 -13.99 -25.92 1.03
C LEU A 653 -15.32 -26.47 0.49
N GLU A 654 -16.41 -26.14 1.15
CA GLU A 654 -17.74 -26.45 0.65
C GLU A 654 -18.16 -25.40 -0.39
N LEU A 655 -18.36 -25.84 -1.61
CA LEU A 655 -18.90 -25.02 -2.70
C LEU A 655 -20.42 -25.19 -2.77
N SER A 656 -21.10 -24.13 -3.15
CA SER A 656 -22.54 -24.17 -3.44
C SER A 656 -22.82 -25.21 -4.52
N LYS A 657 -23.97 -25.89 -4.39
CA LYS A 657 -24.37 -26.96 -5.32
C LYS A 657 -25.35 -26.43 -6.37
#